data_2e26f365cec89fe293cdfce2842d44dd
#
_entry.id   2e26f365cec89fe293cdfce2842d44dd
#
_cell.length_a   1.000
_cell.length_b   1.000
_cell.length_c   1.000
_cell.angle_alpha   90.00
_cell.angle_beta   90.00
_cell.angle_gamma   90.00
#
_symmetry.space_group_name_H-M   'P 1'
#
loop_
_entity.id
_entity.type
_entity.pdbx_description
1 polymer ?
#
loop_
_entity_poly.entity_id
_entity_poly.type
_entity_poly.pdbx_seq_one_letter_code
_entity_poly.pdbx_strand_id
1 'polypeptide(L)'
;MQKKHFLFWRNYSNKWLVYWFMIFAAISLVAMLISRHWGYQWLYEWKTLITTQTQEIPLETFEKGLLQVDFLVPSYFQQYLYVATDLKIPFWASQVWWIVVSLAVSLLGASTSFFKRTYFLLSATLMIIFIITLQINLLGILGIYAKWLWSGIWIVLMIGTNYYFHAFGQKYSFLQRFGINFILWLLLDLLVFLFAKESNPTLYLSSYGIILPAIITISTIFLLASEIPYLVASLTATQPKKLGFHLFIALYLTNLFLLYLRNSKQYNTDFFLIDDFYILAISQIAGFWGVRHNPLFQLIVPERMRIWVYLAMVIITNSTLFYFNATANEDAIAASEDFITYSHAGFTVALWVYVTFNFRKINFQEASQNFSQTFYGNQEAKPIPWYLTRGLGFLLMGLVIYKENAIALNQAIAAYFNGVGDLYLESPRETEHLLADDFYETALSRDPASHRLWLAKASIIGKKENVSEEQTEKRIKLLKQALLRDPQAFTYAIIAQEYIDKNQIPQAISYYLQGVQKFPQNAFLYSNLGIMYSLENKIDSAYFYLQKAQNYTQNPLEIQTNLLGLLARKPFLKQDTLSKIAPQNDATFTSNLLATFNAYQKNANIPFNVSFARKSLDDTTLLNKNQAVYLYNFLSANTQDTNALYVVNRLLNSSQNISLNDFLLQAKRNHFFKKNFQQQAIEASRFLAYISASDYQYNLVKHLIRLGQSWQAVQAVEKIYKNEFASQNKNEINYLWAVALSEDRNLEECVGLWQLVALDSLKPQRKKVAEVLFKVHYAEKNKWQEYSDSVRYGMIYYRNDLDITLKMQIAESIQNETLKAKAFAETANLLLKEGKTEEADKFLQKIPNNLAISQNAQSELIWVKMKVAFYRNDFSTLKNLVENYKLNAMYEPYQKFFRGVLVEKNQPDSAYKWYQEAIWGNPFEIMFYPSMIALANELDKNPQGRAYDWAVQATRFAELHPIAWKLYFEQCLKAEFLEYAKEALSKIQSLAPQDFPRYQTILAEKKR
;
A
#
# COMPACT_ATOMS: atom_id res chain seq x y z
N MET A 1 3.38 63.66 -27.75
CA MET A 1 4.28 62.68 -28.39
C MET A 1 4.53 61.41 -27.55
N GLN A 2 4.57 61.44 -26.21
CA GLN A 2 4.91 60.30 -25.38
C GLN A 2 3.95 59.08 -25.48
N LYS A 3 2.64 59.24 -25.67
CA LYS A 3 1.67 58.11 -25.78
C LYS A 3 1.87 57.24 -27.06
N LYS A 4 2.37 57.81 -28.17
CA LYS A 4 2.58 57.01 -29.41
C LYS A 4 3.78 56.09 -29.33
N HIS A 5 4.80 56.35 -28.53
CA HIS A 5 5.98 55.48 -28.37
C HIS A 5 5.73 54.32 -27.39
N PHE A 6 4.92 54.48 -26.37
CA PHE A 6 4.63 53.46 -25.40
C PHE A 6 3.81 52.32 -26.00
N LEU A 7 2.84 52.62 -26.87
CA LEU A 7 1.98 51.61 -27.54
C LEU A 7 2.40 51.33 -28.97
N PHE A 8 3.70 51.19 -29.24
CA PHE A 8 4.29 51.05 -30.60
C PHE A 8 3.71 49.86 -31.39
N TRP A 9 3.28 48.80 -30.74
CA TRP A 9 2.69 47.61 -31.38
C TRP A 9 1.36 47.92 -32.10
N ARG A 10 0.67 49.02 -31.75
CA ARG A 10 -0.51 49.48 -32.47
C ARG A 10 -0.27 49.94 -33.91
N ASN A 11 0.97 50.16 -34.24
CA ASN A 11 1.39 50.57 -35.59
C ASN A 11 1.60 49.39 -36.55
N TYR A 12 1.51 48.15 -36.04
CA TYR A 12 1.66 46.98 -36.90
C TYR A 12 0.36 46.65 -37.64
N SER A 13 0.46 46.21 -38.90
CA SER A 13 -0.71 45.93 -39.77
C SER A 13 -1.62 44.82 -39.20
N ASN A 14 -1.02 43.82 -38.53
CA ASN A 14 -1.73 42.66 -37.96
C ASN A 14 -1.81 42.76 -36.43
N LYS A 15 -2.45 43.80 -35.87
CA LYS A 15 -2.50 44.09 -34.45
C LYS A 15 -3.07 42.94 -33.60
N TRP A 16 -4.13 42.28 -34.07
CA TRP A 16 -4.79 41.17 -33.38
C TRP A 16 -3.81 39.99 -33.19
N LEU A 17 -2.98 39.68 -34.20
CA LEU A 17 -1.98 38.65 -34.11
C LEU A 17 -0.89 38.98 -33.09
N VAL A 18 -0.47 40.28 -33.04
CA VAL A 18 0.49 40.72 -32.01
C VAL A 18 -0.09 40.54 -30.61
N TYR A 19 -1.37 40.85 -30.40
CA TYR A 19 -2.00 40.63 -29.09
C TYR A 19 -2.07 39.14 -28.74
N TRP A 20 -2.41 38.28 -29.67
CA TRP A 20 -2.42 36.83 -29.43
C TRP A 20 -1.04 36.30 -29.03
N PHE A 21 0.02 36.69 -29.73
CA PHE A 21 1.37 36.27 -29.38
C PHE A 21 1.88 36.91 -28.07
N MET A 22 1.45 38.12 -27.74
CA MET A 22 1.73 38.71 -26.43
C MET A 22 1.05 37.93 -25.29
N ILE A 23 -0.22 37.55 -25.46
CA ILE A 23 -0.94 36.69 -24.49
C ILE A 23 -0.23 35.37 -24.39
N PHE A 24 0.14 34.78 -25.51
CA PHE A 24 0.81 33.49 -25.52
C PHE A 24 2.19 33.56 -24.84
N ALA A 25 2.96 34.62 -25.07
CA ALA A 25 4.21 34.86 -24.34
C ALA A 25 3.99 35.05 -22.83
N ALA A 26 2.90 35.74 -22.44
CA ALA A 26 2.55 35.88 -21.02
C ALA A 26 2.15 34.54 -20.40
N ILE A 27 1.38 33.70 -21.10
CA ILE A 27 1.02 32.35 -20.65
C ILE A 27 2.28 31.49 -20.50
N SER A 28 3.20 31.52 -21.47
CA SER A 28 4.45 30.76 -21.40
C SER A 28 5.33 31.23 -20.23
N LEU A 29 5.35 32.53 -19.91
CA LEU A 29 6.03 33.08 -18.74
C LEU A 29 5.45 32.55 -17.43
N VAL A 30 4.13 32.60 -17.31
CA VAL A 30 3.44 32.07 -16.10
C VAL A 30 3.66 30.57 -15.95
N ALA A 31 3.59 29.81 -17.05
CA ALA A 31 3.86 28.37 -17.04
C ALA A 31 5.29 28.06 -16.58
N MET A 32 6.29 28.81 -17.05
CA MET A 32 7.67 28.69 -16.58
C MET A 32 7.81 28.94 -15.09
N LEU A 33 7.16 29.99 -14.55
CA LEU A 33 7.22 30.29 -13.11
C LEU A 33 6.49 29.25 -12.24
N ILE A 34 5.35 28.76 -12.70
CA ILE A 34 4.61 27.70 -11.99
C ILE A 34 5.42 26.39 -12.00
N SER A 35 5.98 26.00 -13.14
CA SER A 35 6.74 24.76 -13.27
C SER A 35 7.97 24.71 -12.35
N ARG A 36 8.55 25.87 -12.01
CA ARG A 36 9.67 26.02 -11.09
C ARG A 36 9.41 25.39 -9.71
N HIS A 37 8.16 25.46 -9.23
CA HIS A 37 7.78 24.98 -7.90
C HIS A 37 7.31 23.52 -7.88
N TRP A 38 7.01 22.92 -9.05
CA TRP A 38 6.36 21.62 -9.12
C TRP A 38 7.21 20.52 -9.80
N GLY A 39 8.39 20.82 -10.28
CA GLY A 39 9.19 19.94 -11.15
C GLY A 39 9.32 18.51 -10.66
N TYR A 40 9.85 18.27 -9.47
CA TYR A 40 10.01 16.92 -8.92
C TYR A 40 8.71 16.19 -8.64
N GLN A 41 7.60 16.89 -8.37
CA GLN A 41 6.31 16.27 -8.12
C GLN A 41 5.74 15.56 -9.35
N TRP A 42 6.18 15.90 -10.55
CA TRP A 42 5.77 15.26 -11.79
C TRP A 42 6.58 14.02 -12.16
N LEU A 43 7.75 13.84 -11.55
CA LEU A 43 8.66 12.72 -11.80
C LEU A 43 8.41 11.52 -10.90
N TYR A 44 7.84 11.73 -9.74
CA TYR A 44 7.59 10.70 -8.74
C TYR A 44 6.13 10.72 -8.33
N GLU A 45 5.57 9.53 -8.29
CA GLU A 45 4.21 9.32 -7.83
C GLU A 45 4.24 8.49 -6.54
N TRP A 46 3.47 8.91 -5.54
CA TRP A 46 3.24 8.07 -4.38
C TRP A 46 2.11 7.09 -4.71
N LYS A 47 2.42 5.81 -4.66
CA LYS A 47 1.46 4.72 -4.81
C LYS A 47 1.19 4.08 -3.47
N THR A 48 -0.02 3.62 -3.28
CA THR A 48 -0.39 2.83 -2.11
C THR A 48 -0.33 1.36 -2.45
N LEU A 49 0.43 0.61 -1.66
CA LEU A 49 0.41 -0.85 -1.67
C LEU A 49 -0.35 -1.32 -0.44
N ILE A 50 -1.27 -2.26 -0.63
CA ILE A 50 -1.97 -2.89 0.47
C ILE A 50 -1.15 -4.09 0.92
N THR A 51 -0.60 -4.01 2.13
CA THR A 51 0.10 -5.10 2.79
C THR A 51 -0.83 -5.77 3.79
N THR A 52 -0.78 -7.11 3.85
CA THR A 52 -1.57 -7.89 4.81
C THR A 52 -0.65 -8.40 5.90
N GLN A 53 -0.98 -8.09 7.14
CA GLN A 53 -0.31 -8.63 8.33
C GLN A 53 -1.24 -9.61 9.05
N THR A 54 -0.65 -10.52 9.78
CA THR A 54 -1.36 -11.55 10.54
C THR A 54 -0.98 -11.49 12.01
N GLN A 55 -1.97 -11.76 12.87
CA GLN A 55 -1.75 -11.95 14.28
C GLN A 55 -2.68 -13.06 14.76
N GLU A 56 -2.19 -13.95 15.60
CA GLU A 56 -3.05 -14.92 16.25
C GLU A 56 -3.91 -14.28 17.32
N ILE A 57 -5.21 -14.54 17.28
CA ILE A 57 -6.18 -14.13 18.29
C ILE A 57 -6.91 -15.38 18.81
N PRO A 58 -7.29 -15.43 20.11
CA PRO A 58 -8.10 -16.51 20.62
C PRO A 58 -9.52 -16.42 20.04
N LEU A 59 -9.93 -17.46 19.32
CA LEU A 59 -11.33 -17.64 18.93
C LEU A 59 -12.18 -18.10 20.11
N GLU A 60 -11.63 -19.00 20.91
CA GLU A 60 -12.18 -19.47 22.18
C GLU A 60 -11.02 -19.93 23.08
N THR A 61 -11.15 -19.69 24.38
CA THR A 61 -10.34 -20.34 25.40
C THR A 61 -11.26 -21.27 26.21
N PHE A 62 -10.98 -22.57 26.20
CA PHE A 62 -11.81 -23.55 26.91
C PHE A 62 -10.97 -24.31 27.94
N GLU A 63 -11.64 -24.76 28.97
CA GLU A 63 -11.04 -25.53 30.08
C GLU A 63 -11.54 -26.97 30.05
N LYS A 64 -10.57 -27.90 30.17
CA LYS A 64 -10.82 -29.31 30.38
C LYS A 64 -10.03 -29.80 31.60
N GLY A 65 -10.70 -30.27 32.62
CA GLY A 65 -10.03 -30.62 33.86
C GLY A 65 -9.23 -29.47 34.45
N LEU A 66 -7.92 -29.63 34.58
CA LEU A 66 -6.96 -28.60 34.97
C LEU A 66 -6.35 -27.85 33.77
N LEU A 67 -6.65 -28.28 32.56
CA LEU A 67 -6.03 -27.76 31.33
C LEU A 67 -6.82 -26.61 30.74
N GLN A 68 -6.10 -25.55 30.35
CA GLN A 68 -6.64 -24.46 29.58
C GLN A 68 -6.05 -24.51 28.18
N VAL A 69 -6.89 -24.53 27.17
CA VAL A 69 -6.49 -24.63 25.78
C VAL A 69 -7.03 -23.42 25.02
N ASP A 70 -6.12 -22.68 24.40
CA ASP A 70 -6.46 -21.56 23.54
C ASP A 70 -6.60 -22.05 22.09
N PHE A 71 -7.78 -21.86 21.53
CA PHE A 71 -8.02 -22.09 20.11
C PHE A 71 -7.70 -20.80 19.35
N LEU A 72 -6.45 -20.69 18.89
CA LEU A 72 -5.95 -19.52 18.21
C LEU A 72 -6.26 -19.59 16.70
N VAL A 73 -6.66 -18.47 16.14
CA VAL A 73 -6.86 -18.31 14.70
C VAL A 73 -6.17 -17.04 14.22
N PRO A 74 -5.66 -17.01 12.98
CA PRO A 74 -5.08 -15.81 12.43
C PRO A 74 -6.15 -14.72 12.30
N SER A 75 -5.83 -13.50 12.69
CA SER A 75 -6.56 -12.28 12.35
C SER A 75 -5.75 -11.55 11.29
N TYR A 76 -6.40 -11.19 10.20
CA TYR A 76 -5.78 -10.51 9.07
C TYR A 76 -6.17 -9.04 9.10
N PHE A 77 -5.18 -8.17 9.04
CA PHE A 77 -5.40 -6.74 8.90
C PHE A 77 -4.52 -6.17 7.79
N GLN A 78 -5.05 -5.19 7.11
CA GLN A 78 -4.46 -4.59 5.92
C GLN A 78 -3.98 -3.19 6.22
N GLN A 79 -2.85 -2.81 5.65
CA GLN A 79 -2.25 -1.50 5.83
C GLN A 79 -1.85 -0.91 4.48
N TYR A 80 -2.06 0.38 4.32
CA TYR A 80 -1.61 1.15 3.17
C TYR A 80 -0.16 1.60 3.37
N LEU A 81 0.76 0.95 2.68
CA LEU A 81 2.15 1.35 2.60
C LEU A 81 2.33 2.31 1.41
N TYR A 82 2.89 3.48 1.64
CA TYR A 82 3.16 4.45 0.58
C TYR A 82 4.52 4.19 -0.04
N VAL A 83 4.53 3.84 -1.30
CA VAL A 83 5.75 3.56 -2.07
C VAL A 83 5.94 4.65 -3.11
N ALA A 84 7.12 5.22 -3.16
CA ALA A 84 7.49 6.13 -4.24
C ALA A 84 7.88 5.33 -5.48
N THR A 85 7.36 5.74 -6.65
CA THR A 85 7.75 5.11 -7.91
C THR A 85 9.20 5.43 -8.28
N ASP A 86 9.78 4.65 -9.18
CA ASP A 86 11.00 5.04 -9.87
C ASP A 86 10.77 6.28 -10.72
N LEU A 87 11.86 6.92 -11.14
CA LEU A 87 11.85 8.09 -12.00
C LEU A 87 11.03 7.81 -13.26
N LYS A 88 10.01 8.66 -13.50
CA LYS A 88 9.16 8.61 -14.68
C LYS A 88 9.18 9.95 -15.40
N ILE A 89 9.53 9.94 -16.67
CA ILE A 89 9.61 11.17 -17.45
C ILE A 89 8.19 11.55 -17.92
N PRO A 90 7.75 12.80 -17.67
CA PRO A 90 6.41 13.24 -18.07
C PRO A 90 6.34 13.51 -19.58
N PHE A 91 5.85 12.56 -20.37
CA PHE A 91 5.74 12.68 -21.84
C PHE A 91 4.93 13.91 -22.28
N TRP A 92 3.92 14.29 -21.53
CA TRP A 92 3.11 15.47 -21.83
C TRP A 92 3.95 16.76 -21.87
N ALA A 93 5.03 16.85 -21.08
CA ALA A 93 5.91 18.02 -21.08
C ALA A 93 6.66 18.15 -22.41
N SER A 94 7.14 17.04 -22.99
CA SER A 94 7.76 17.02 -24.32
C SER A 94 6.76 17.37 -25.43
N GLN A 95 5.52 16.91 -25.33
CA GLN A 95 4.45 17.22 -26.28
C GLN A 95 4.11 18.72 -26.29
N VAL A 96 3.88 19.30 -25.10
CA VAL A 96 3.61 20.73 -24.95
C VAL A 96 4.80 21.55 -25.47
N TRP A 97 6.02 21.20 -25.04
CA TRP A 97 7.22 21.88 -25.47
C TRP A 97 7.36 21.87 -26.99
N TRP A 98 7.22 20.71 -27.64
CA TRP A 98 7.38 20.56 -29.07
C TRP A 98 6.37 21.39 -29.87
N ILE A 99 5.08 21.38 -29.48
CA ILE A 99 4.04 22.19 -30.12
C ILE A 99 4.36 23.69 -30.02
N VAL A 100 4.80 24.16 -28.85
CA VAL A 100 5.12 25.58 -28.61
C VAL A 100 6.36 26.00 -29.38
N VAL A 101 7.39 25.14 -29.41
CA VAL A 101 8.62 25.42 -30.16
C VAL A 101 8.37 25.39 -31.67
N SER A 102 7.61 24.43 -32.20
CA SER A 102 7.21 24.40 -33.62
C SER A 102 6.50 25.67 -34.06
N LEU A 103 5.58 26.18 -33.20
CA LEU A 103 4.90 27.46 -33.45
C LEU A 103 5.87 28.63 -33.44
N ALA A 104 6.77 28.70 -32.46
CA ALA A 104 7.72 29.80 -32.33
C ALA A 104 8.80 29.78 -33.43
N VAL A 105 9.27 28.57 -33.86
CA VAL A 105 10.19 28.39 -34.96
C VAL A 105 9.54 28.79 -36.29
N SER A 106 8.25 28.50 -36.48
CA SER A 106 7.48 28.97 -37.65
C SER A 106 7.43 30.49 -37.70
N LEU A 107 7.28 31.14 -36.54
CA LEU A 107 7.27 32.60 -36.39
C LEU A 107 8.66 33.19 -36.73
N LEU A 108 9.75 32.54 -36.28
CA LEU A 108 11.11 32.90 -36.61
C LEU A 108 11.39 32.72 -38.10
N GLY A 109 11.03 31.60 -38.71
CA GLY A 109 11.18 31.33 -40.14
C GLY A 109 10.52 32.41 -40.99
N ALA A 110 9.27 32.75 -40.69
CA ALA A 110 8.55 33.84 -41.36
C ALA A 110 9.29 35.19 -41.21
N SER A 111 9.75 35.49 -39.99
CA SER A 111 10.41 36.76 -39.67
C SER A 111 11.77 36.90 -40.37
N THR A 112 12.58 35.83 -40.36
CA THR A 112 13.91 35.80 -40.96
C THR A 112 13.87 35.94 -42.47
N SER A 113 12.80 35.55 -43.16
CA SER A 113 12.62 35.75 -44.61
C SER A 113 12.60 37.20 -45.01
N PHE A 114 12.44 38.17 -44.07
CA PHE A 114 12.51 39.63 -44.29
C PHE A 114 13.90 40.21 -44.00
N PHE A 115 14.85 39.41 -43.54
CA PHE A 115 16.18 39.91 -43.16
C PHE A 115 17.02 40.26 -44.42
N LYS A 116 18.08 41.03 -44.20
CA LYS A 116 19.11 41.25 -45.23
C LYS A 116 19.75 39.88 -45.59
N ARG A 117 20.21 39.75 -46.84
CA ARG A 117 20.71 38.47 -47.40
C ARG A 117 21.70 37.74 -46.46
N THR A 118 22.69 38.49 -45.92
CA THR A 118 23.70 37.91 -45.02
C THR A 118 23.08 37.32 -43.76
N TYR A 119 22.16 38.04 -43.09
CA TYR A 119 21.50 37.58 -41.88
C TYR A 119 20.45 36.50 -42.16
N PHE A 120 19.82 36.51 -43.33
CA PHE A 120 18.96 35.45 -43.78
C PHE A 120 19.77 34.14 -43.96
N LEU A 121 20.95 34.18 -44.64
CA LEU A 121 21.79 32.99 -44.77
C LEU A 121 22.27 32.44 -43.42
N LEU A 122 22.66 33.32 -42.51
CA LEU A 122 23.02 32.92 -41.14
C LEU A 122 21.84 32.21 -40.42
N SER A 123 20.63 32.78 -40.50
CA SER A 123 19.44 32.17 -39.89
C SER A 123 19.03 30.87 -40.56
N ALA A 124 19.23 30.73 -41.90
CA ALA A 124 19.01 29.50 -42.62
C ALA A 124 20.03 28.40 -42.21
N THR A 125 21.30 28.78 -42.01
CA THR A 125 22.31 27.84 -41.49
C THR A 125 21.93 27.32 -40.08
N LEU A 126 21.48 28.21 -39.17
CA LEU A 126 21.02 27.81 -37.84
C LEU A 126 19.80 26.87 -37.91
N MET A 127 18.87 27.10 -38.85
CA MET A 127 17.72 26.21 -39.06
C MET A 127 18.14 24.85 -39.62
N ILE A 128 19.14 24.82 -40.55
CA ILE A 128 19.70 23.54 -41.04
C ILE A 128 20.34 22.77 -39.89
N ILE A 129 21.12 23.42 -39.04
CA ILE A 129 21.73 22.80 -37.86
C ILE A 129 20.65 22.24 -36.95
N PHE A 130 19.56 23.01 -36.70
CA PHE A 130 18.43 22.55 -35.89
C PHE A 130 17.80 21.27 -36.46
N ILE A 131 17.49 21.23 -37.76
CA ILE A 131 16.89 20.05 -38.38
C ILE A 131 17.85 18.83 -38.34
N ILE A 132 19.14 19.05 -38.45
CA ILE A 132 20.13 17.98 -38.31
C ILE A 132 20.15 17.43 -36.86
N THR A 133 20.12 18.32 -35.86
CA THR A 133 20.13 17.92 -34.43
C THR A 133 18.89 17.14 -34.02
N LEU A 134 17.76 17.28 -34.71
CA LEU A 134 16.54 16.48 -34.46
C LEU A 134 16.71 14.97 -34.70
N GLN A 135 17.76 14.53 -35.39
CA GLN A 135 18.07 13.12 -35.73
C GLN A 135 16.87 12.36 -36.33
N ILE A 136 16.03 13.06 -37.13
CA ILE A 136 14.76 12.57 -37.68
C ILE A 136 14.90 11.23 -38.42
N ASN A 137 16.08 10.96 -38.98
CA ASN A 137 16.36 9.74 -39.72
C ASN A 137 16.27 8.47 -38.86
N LEU A 138 16.46 8.57 -37.57
CA LEU A 138 16.39 7.45 -36.59
C LEU A 138 14.98 7.13 -36.13
N LEU A 139 14.00 8.00 -36.37
CA LEU A 139 12.61 7.78 -36.00
C LEU A 139 11.92 6.63 -36.77
N GLY A 140 12.54 6.12 -37.82
CA GLY A 140 11.95 5.03 -38.59
C GLY A 140 10.62 5.37 -39.27
N ILE A 141 10.46 6.61 -39.75
CA ILE A 141 9.24 7.08 -40.40
C ILE A 141 8.91 6.19 -41.61
N LEU A 142 7.68 5.66 -41.69
CA LEU A 142 7.27 4.69 -42.70
C LEU A 142 8.14 3.43 -42.75
N GLY A 143 8.89 3.13 -41.68
CA GLY A 143 9.83 2.01 -41.65
C GLY A 143 11.15 2.24 -42.35
N ILE A 144 11.43 3.47 -42.82
CA ILE A 144 12.66 3.83 -43.57
C ILE A 144 13.66 4.47 -42.59
N TYR A 145 14.82 3.86 -42.45
CA TYR A 145 15.99 4.32 -41.66
C TYR A 145 17.12 4.85 -42.53
N ALA A 146 16.77 5.67 -43.51
CA ALA A 146 17.75 6.19 -44.46
C ALA A 146 18.56 7.36 -43.89
N LYS A 147 19.88 7.29 -43.94
CA LYS A 147 20.83 8.14 -43.22
C LYS A 147 20.61 9.67 -43.35
N TRP A 148 20.06 10.15 -44.47
CA TRP A 148 19.88 11.60 -44.72
C TRP A 148 18.52 11.96 -45.32
N LEU A 149 17.68 11.00 -45.62
CA LEU A 149 16.48 11.22 -46.43
C LEU A 149 15.49 12.19 -45.76
N TRP A 150 15.06 11.87 -44.53
CA TRP A 150 14.05 12.66 -43.85
C TRP A 150 14.56 14.04 -43.45
N SER A 151 15.77 14.15 -42.91
CA SER A 151 16.43 15.44 -42.64
C SER A 151 16.59 16.27 -43.89
N GLY A 152 16.98 15.64 -45.04
CA GLY A 152 17.08 16.33 -46.32
C GLY A 152 15.75 16.88 -46.83
N ILE A 153 14.67 16.06 -46.72
CA ILE A 153 13.32 16.49 -47.11
C ILE A 153 12.89 17.69 -46.25
N TRP A 154 13.10 17.66 -44.94
CA TRP A 154 12.73 18.78 -44.06
C TRP A 154 13.54 20.02 -44.32
N ILE A 155 14.85 19.90 -44.57
CA ILE A 155 15.70 21.03 -44.97
C ILE A 155 15.20 21.66 -46.27
N VAL A 156 14.94 20.85 -47.30
CA VAL A 156 14.48 21.37 -48.59
C VAL A 156 13.12 22.06 -48.44
N LEU A 157 12.17 21.47 -47.73
CA LEU A 157 10.85 22.05 -47.52
C LEU A 157 10.93 23.36 -46.71
N MET A 158 11.63 23.39 -45.58
CA MET A 158 11.67 24.54 -44.68
C MET A 158 12.56 25.67 -45.22
N ILE A 159 13.77 25.34 -45.65
CA ILE A 159 14.71 26.32 -46.13
C ILE A 159 14.34 26.78 -47.55
N GLY A 160 13.94 25.86 -48.43
CA GLY A 160 13.47 26.18 -49.76
C GLY A 160 12.28 27.14 -49.78
N THR A 161 11.28 26.89 -48.90
CA THR A 161 10.12 27.76 -48.74
C THR A 161 10.53 29.14 -48.22
N ASN A 162 11.40 29.22 -47.21
CA ASN A 162 11.86 30.50 -46.67
C ASN A 162 12.77 31.24 -47.64
N TYR A 163 13.61 30.53 -48.43
CA TYR A 163 14.40 31.12 -49.52
C TYR A 163 13.52 31.67 -50.63
N TYR A 164 12.47 30.94 -51.03
CA TYR A 164 11.49 31.43 -52.00
C TYR A 164 10.83 32.72 -51.51
N PHE A 165 10.41 32.79 -50.22
CA PHE A 165 9.87 34.03 -49.66
C PHE A 165 10.87 35.17 -49.63
N HIS A 166 12.13 34.88 -49.33
CA HIS A 166 13.19 35.87 -49.29
C HIS A 166 13.54 36.44 -50.69
N ALA A 167 13.71 35.56 -51.68
CA ALA A 167 14.22 35.91 -52.99
C ALA A 167 13.13 36.33 -53.99
N PHE A 168 11.99 35.61 -53.99
CA PHE A 168 10.95 35.75 -55.03
C PHE A 168 9.59 36.11 -54.48
N GLY A 169 9.31 35.79 -53.25
CA GLY A 169 8.00 35.90 -52.64
C GLY A 169 7.69 37.25 -51.97
N GLN A 170 8.20 38.38 -52.47
CA GLN A 170 8.05 39.73 -51.89
C GLN A 170 6.58 40.19 -51.76
N LYS A 171 5.70 39.68 -52.60
CA LYS A 171 4.25 39.96 -52.56
C LYS A 171 3.52 39.32 -51.40
N TYR A 172 4.08 38.29 -50.76
CA TYR A 172 3.43 37.61 -49.65
C TYR A 172 3.55 38.41 -48.35
N SER A 173 2.43 38.60 -47.68
CA SER A 173 2.38 39.26 -46.36
C SER A 173 3.03 38.41 -45.28
N PHE A 174 3.38 39.05 -44.14
CA PHE A 174 3.91 38.33 -42.97
C PHE A 174 3.00 37.18 -42.51
N LEU A 175 1.68 37.42 -42.45
CA LEU A 175 0.69 36.42 -42.05
C LEU A 175 0.69 35.21 -43.01
N GLN A 176 0.77 35.42 -44.29
CA GLN A 176 0.85 34.32 -45.27
C GLN A 176 2.12 33.50 -45.14
N ARG A 177 3.28 34.16 -44.95
CA ARG A 177 4.57 33.46 -44.72
C ARG A 177 4.54 32.68 -43.41
N PHE A 178 3.99 33.26 -42.35
CA PHE A 178 3.81 32.57 -41.05
C PHE A 178 2.88 31.37 -41.21
N GLY A 179 1.69 31.55 -41.80
CA GLY A 179 0.72 30.48 -41.99
C GLY A 179 1.30 29.30 -42.79
N ILE A 180 2.04 29.57 -43.90
CA ILE A 180 2.65 28.50 -44.67
C ILE A 180 3.77 27.78 -43.88
N ASN A 181 4.63 28.50 -43.16
CA ASN A 181 5.64 27.88 -42.32
C ASN A 181 4.99 27.02 -41.22
N PHE A 182 3.93 27.51 -40.60
CA PHE A 182 3.20 26.79 -39.53
C PHE A 182 2.54 25.53 -40.08
N ILE A 183 1.85 25.63 -41.24
CA ILE A 183 1.27 24.44 -41.90
C ILE A 183 2.33 23.41 -42.27
N LEU A 184 3.49 23.82 -42.75
CA LEU A 184 4.59 22.90 -43.04
C LEU A 184 5.10 22.19 -41.81
N TRP A 185 5.31 22.89 -40.69
CA TRP A 185 5.68 22.27 -39.43
C TRP A 185 4.61 21.30 -38.97
N LEU A 186 3.33 21.70 -38.99
CA LEU A 186 2.22 20.85 -38.61
C LEU A 186 2.11 19.56 -39.44
N LEU A 187 2.34 19.66 -40.76
CA LEU A 187 2.35 18.50 -41.64
C LEU A 187 3.51 17.54 -41.34
N LEU A 188 4.69 18.08 -41.05
CA LEU A 188 5.84 17.29 -40.66
C LEU A 188 5.64 16.64 -39.28
N ASP A 189 5.11 17.37 -38.34
CA ASP A 189 4.74 16.82 -37.01
C ASP A 189 3.72 15.71 -37.15
N LEU A 190 2.67 15.90 -37.96
CA LEU A 190 1.66 14.87 -38.21
C LEU A 190 2.28 13.61 -38.85
N LEU A 191 3.22 13.79 -39.81
CA LEU A 191 3.91 12.67 -40.42
C LEU A 191 4.74 11.87 -39.41
N VAL A 192 5.41 12.55 -38.47
CA VAL A 192 6.16 11.90 -37.39
C VAL A 192 5.20 11.17 -36.44
N PHE A 193 4.11 11.82 -35.99
CA PHE A 193 3.17 11.22 -35.06
C PHE A 193 2.47 9.99 -35.61
N LEU A 194 2.12 9.97 -36.88
CA LEU A 194 1.38 8.87 -37.51
C LEU A 194 2.25 7.71 -37.95
N PHE A 195 3.51 7.96 -38.32
CA PHE A 195 4.33 6.98 -39.05
C PHE A 195 5.69 6.69 -38.41
N ALA A 196 6.07 7.35 -37.32
CA ALA A 196 7.29 6.98 -36.59
C ALA A 196 7.12 5.62 -35.91
N LYS A 197 8.16 4.80 -35.95
CA LYS A 197 8.23 3.53 -35.21
C LYS A 197 8.62 3.70 -33.74
N GLU A 198 9.15 4.87 -33.39
CA GLU A 198 9.54 5.19 -32.03
C GLU A 198 8.31 5.31 -31.14
N SER A 199 8.36 4.72 -29.94
CA SER A 199 7.21 4.69 -29.02
C SER A 199 6.81 6.09 -28.52
N ASN A 200 7.80 6.98 -28.37
CA ASN A 200 7.60 8.35 -27.85
C ASN A 200 8.30 9.40 -28.75
N PRO A 201 7.77 9.68 -29.96
CA PRO A 201 8.44 10.53 -30.93
C PRO A 201 8.64 11.97 -30.45
N THR A 202 7.76 12.51 -29.59
CA THR A 202 7.93 13.86 -29.03
C THR A 202 9.06 13.92 -28.01
N LEU A 203 9.22 12.91 -27.17
CA LEU A 203 10.35 12.82 -26.23
C LEU A 203 11.66 12.72 -27.02
N TYR A 204 11.66 11.92 -28.09
CA TYR A 204 12.79 11.81 -29.00
C TYR A 204 13.18 13.17 -29.59
N LEU A 205 12.23 13.88 -30.21
CA LEU A 205 12.47 15.19 -30.82
C LEU A 205 12.88 16.25 -29.79
N SER A 206 12.35 16.21 -28.56
CA SER A 206 12.75 17.15 -27.52
C SER A 206 14.15 16.87 -27.00
N SER A 207 14.54 15.58 -26.82
CA SER A 207 15.84 15.21 -26.26
C SER A 207 16.99 15.58 -27.22
N TYR A 208 16.85 15.27 -28.49
CA TYR A 208 17.88 15.61 -29.49
C TYR A 208 17.76 17.05 -29.99
N GLY A 209 16.56 17.59 -30.11
CA GLY A 209 16.32 18.91 -30.69
C GLY A 209 16.49 20.08 -29.71
N ILE A 210 16.79 19.83 -28.43
CA ILE A 210 16.89 20.87 -27.40
C ILE A 210 18.04 21.88 -27.62
N ILE A 211 19.08 21.51 -28.37
CA ILE A 211 20.32 22.29 -28.50
C ILE A 211 20.06 23.73 -28.98
N LEU A 212 19.37 23.92 -30.12
CA LEU A 212 19.13 25.25 -30.65
C LEU A 212 18.20 26.08 -29.78
N PRO A 213 17.05 25.56 -29.27
CA PRO A 213 16.23 26.25 -28.25
C PRO A 213 17.01 26.67 -27.01
N ALA A 214 17.94 25.84 -26.53
CA ALA A 214 18.79 26.16 -25.37
C ALA A 214 19.78 27.30 -25.72
N ILE A 215 20.40 27.30 -26.91
CA ILE A 215 21.26 28.41 -27.39
C ILE A 215 20.44 29.70 -27.51
N ILE A 216 19.22 29.64 -28.04
CA ILE A 216 18.32 30.81 -28.10
C ILE A 216 17.98 31.29 -26.69
N THR A 217 17.74 30.41 -25.75
CA THR A 217 17.47 30.72 -24.33
C THR A 217 18.67 31.47 -23.73
N ILE A 218 19.87 30.93 -23.82
CA ILE A 218 21.09 31.59 -23.31
C ILE A 218 21.30 32.96 -24.02
N SER A 219 21.11 33.04 -25.34
CA SER A 219 21.21 34.30 -26.11
C SER A 219 20.17 35.31 -25.64
N THR A 220 18.95 34.89 -25.30
CA THR A 220 17.88 35.75 -24.77
C THR A 220 18.23 36.25 -23.37
N ILE A 221 18.76 35.38 -22.49
CA ILE A 221 19.22 35.76 -21.15
C ILE A 221 20.27 36.89 -21.27
N PHE A 222 21.28 36.69 -22.11
CA PHE A 222 22.35 37.70 -22.34
C PHE A 222 21.83 38.98 -22.97
N LEU A 223 20.89 38.88 -23.91
CA LEU A 223 20.27 40.06 -24.55
C LEU A 223 19.54 40.92 -23.52
N LEU A 224 18.86 40.27 -22.52
CA LEU A 224 18.02 40.91 -21.55
C LEU A 224 18.73 41.29 -20.24
N ALA A 225 19.97 40.87 -20.04
CA ALA A 225 20.69 41.04 -18.78
C ALA A 225 20.88 42.51 -18.32
N SER A 226 20.85 43.47 -19.27
CA SER A 226 20.93 44.91 -18.90
C SER A 226 19.58 45.62 -18.80
N GLU A 227 18.47 44.95 -19.07
CA GLU A 227 17.16 45.62 -19.16
C GLU A 227 16.67 46.13 -17.81
N ILE A 228 16.91 45.38 -16.72
CA ILE A 228 16.56 45.85 -15.35
C ILE A 228 17.36 47.08 -14.97
N PRO A 229 18.72 47.11 -15.04
CA PRO A 229 19.45 48.32 -14.71
C PRO A 229 19.10 49.51 -15.62
N TYR A 230 18.75 49.26 -16.90
CA TYR A 230 18.28 50.32 -17.79
C TYR A 230 16.89 50.84 -17.38
N LEU A 231 15.97 49.96 -17.01
CA LEU A 231 14.65 50.35 -16.49
C LEU A 231 14.77 51.21 -15.21
N VAL A 232 15.63 50.77 -14.27
CA VAL A 232 15.92 51.52 -13.06
C VAL A 232 16.52 52.90 -13.35
N ALA A 233 17.49 52.94 -14.27
CA ALA A 233 18.07 54.23 -14.70
C ALA A 233 17.00 55.16 -15.27
N SER A 234 16.05 54.65 -16.06
CA SER A 234 14.97 55.45 -16.64
C SER A 234 13.94 55.93 -15.59
N LEU A 235 13.59 55.07 -14.61
CA LEU A 235 12.64 55.39 -13.53
C LEU A 235 13.23 56.39 -12.53
N THR A 236 14.52 56.27 -12.22
CA THR A 236 15.23 57.17 -11.31
C THR A 236 15.67 58.50 -11.95
N ALA A 237 15.65 58.56 -13.28
CA ALA A 237 16.00 59.73 -14.07
C ALA A 237 15.12 60.97 -13.76
N THR A 238 13.90 60.80 -13.29
CA THR A 238 12.97 61.88 -12.93
C THR A 238 13.17 62.42 -11.51
N GLN A 239 14.08 61.80 -10.71
CA GLN A 239 14.28 62.20 -9.32
C GLN A 239 15.48 63.16 -9.14
N PRO A 240 15.36 64.18 -8.27
CA PRO A 240 16.40 65.20 -8.10
C PRO A 240 17.68 64.70 -7.39
N LYS A 241 17.68 63.50 -6.82
CA LYS A 241 18.83 62.96 -6.07
C LYS A 241 19.37 61.69 -6.71
N LYS A 242 20.70 61.65 -6.97
CA LYS A 242 21.43 60.46 -7.48
C LYS A 242 21.33 59.19 -6.63
N LEU A 243 20.99 59.36 -5.35
CA LEU A 243 20.98 58.31 -4.34
C LEU A 243 20.06 57.15 -4.71
N GLY A 244 18.89 57.40 -5.32
CA GLY A 244 17.93 56.35 -5.67
C GLY A 244 18.48 55.31 -6.69
N PHE A 245 19.18 55.75 -7.73
CA PHE A 245 19.84 54.84 -8.71
C PHE A 245 20.92 53.95 -8.06
N HIS A 246 21.85 54.61 -7.33
CA HIS A 246 22.97 53.90 -6.73
C HIS A 246 22.47 52.91 -5.62
N LEU A 247 21.50 53.33 -4.81
CA LEU A 247 20.91 52.46 -3.79
C LEU A 247 20.24 51.23 -4.40
N PHE A 248 19.41 51.45 -5.45
CA PHE A 248 18.74 50.32 -6.10
C PHE A 248 19.72 49.36 -6.77
N ILE A 249 20.75 49.90 -7.49
CA ILE A 249 21.75 49.06 -8.10
C ILE A 249 22.57 48.28 -7.05
N ALA A 250 22.90 48.91 -5.91
CA ALA A 250 23.56 48.22 -4.81
C ALA A 250 22.71 47.07 -4.23
N LEU A 251 21.41 47.34 -3.98
CA LEU A 251 20.49 46.29 -3.51
C LEU A 251 20.33 45.15 -4.53
N TYR A 252 20.24 45.48 -5.80
CA TYR A 252 20.16 44.50 -6.88
C TYR A 252 21.42 43.61 -7.00
N LEU A 253 22.59 44.27 -6.96
CA LEU A 253 23.87 43.53 -6.95
C LEU A 253 24.02 42.69 -5.66
N THR A 254 23.53 43.15 -4.53
CA THR A 254 23.51 42.35 -3.29
C THR A 254 22.64 41.09 -3.47
N ASN A 255 21.43 41.23 -4.05
CA ASN A 255 20.58 40.07 -4.36
C ASN A 255 21.29 39.11 -5.32
N LEU A 256 21.90 39.60 -6.40
CA LEU A 256 22.66 38.74 -7.35
C LEU A 256 23.87 38.08 -6.71
N PHE A 257 24.56 38.75 -5.80
CA PHE A 257 25.68 38.18 -5.04
C PHE A 257 25.22 37.07 -4.11
N LEU A 258 24.10 37.28 -3.41
CA LEU A 258 23.52 36.22 -2.55
C LEU A 258 23.00 35.05 -3.38
N LEU A 259 22.40 35.30 -4.56
CA LEU A 259 22.04 34.22 -5.50
C LEU A 259 23.28 33.44 -5.97
N TYR A 260 24.38 34.12 -6.30
CA TYR A 260 25.63 33.47 -6.64
C TYR A 260 26.13 32.54 -5.52
N LEU A 261 26.09 33.00 -4.25
CA LEU A 261 26.49 32.18 -3.10
C LEU A 261 25.55 30.98 -2.91
N ARG A 262 24.27 31.15 -3.15
CA ARG A 262 23.28 30.06 -3.12
C ARG A 262 23.52 29.04 -4.22
N ASN A 263 23.67 29.50 -5.47
CA ASN A 263 23.85 28.63 -6.65
C ASN A 263 25.17 27.87 -6.58
N SER A 264 26.24 28.49 -6.05
CA SER A 264 27.53 27.82 -5.79
C SER A 264 27.52 26.87 -4.60
N LYS A 265 26.37 26.70 -3.91
CA LYS A 265 26.19 25.86 -2.70
C LYS A 265 27.12 26.19 -1.54
N GLN A 266 27.74 27.38 -1.54
CA GLN A 266 28.63 27.85 -0.46
C GLN A 266 27.85 28.30 0.79
N TYR A 267 26.63 28.77 0.61
CA TYR A 267 25.75 29.23 1.67
C TYR A 267 24.31 28.77 1.48
N ASN A 268 23.75 28.14 2.51
CA ASN A 268 22.32 27.84 2.57
C ASN A 268 21.64 29.03 3.29
N THR A 269 21.11 29.99 2.51
CA THR A 269 20.50 31.19 3.09
C THR A 269 19.00 31.06 3.11
N ASP A 270 18.40 31.17 4.29
CA ASP A 270 16.93 31.27 4.48
C ASP A 270 16.40 32.70 4.24
N PHE A 271 17.21 33.57 3.62
CA PHE A 271 16.79 34.92 3.31
C PHE A 271 15.82 34.98 2.13
N PHE A 272 14.85 35.89 2.20
CA PHE A 272 13.98 36.18 1.08
C PHE A 272 14.83 36.83 -0.05
N LEU A 273 15.05 36.06 -1.11
CA LEU A 273 15.75 36.49 -2.31
C LEU A 273 14.78 36.52 -3.50
N ILE A 274 15.01 37.47 -4.42
CA ILE A 274 14.33 37.44 -5.71
C ILE A 274 15.06 36.37 -6.55
N ASP A 275 14.39 35.25 -6.80
CA ASP A 275 14.94 34.14 -7.55
C ASP A 275 15.30 34.49 -8.99
N ASP A 276 16.28 33.79 -9.58
CA ASP A 276 16.81 33.97 -10.93
C ASP A 276 15.70 33.99 -11.99
N PHE A 277 14.73 33.12 -11.94
CA PHE A 277 13.63 33.04 -12.89
C PHE A 277 12.70 34.23 -12.80
N TYR A 278 12.49 34.83 -11.61
CA TYR A 278 11.75 36.08 -11.46
C TYR A 278 12.54 37.26 -12.00
N ILE A 279 13.87 37.31 -11.84
CA ILE A 279 14.74 38.31 -12.45
C ILE A 279 14.61 38.23 -13.96
N LEU A 280 14.69 37.04 -14.56
CA LEU A 280 14.50 36.84 -15.99
C LEU A 280 13.11 37.30 -16.45
N ALA A 281 12.05 36.98 -15.70
CA ALA A 281 10.69 37.40 -16.01
C ALA A 281 10.55 38.93 -16.04
N ILE A 282 11.11 39.66 -15.04
CA ILE A 282 11.13 41.10 -15.00
C ILE A 282 11.92 41.65 -16.19
N SER A 283 13.06 41.04 -16.52
CA SER A 283 13.89 41.43 -17.67
C SER A 283 13.18 41.24 -19.01
N GLN A 284 12.39 40.16 -19.17
CA GLN A 284 11.56 39.96 -20.35
C GLN A 284 10.45 41.01 -20.47
N ILE A 285 9.80 41.38 -19.36
CA ILE A 285 8.79 42.42 -19.39
C ILE A 285 9.46 43.77 -19.77
N ALA A 286 10.58 44.12 -19.15
CA ALA A 286 11.32 45.34 -19.47
C ALA A 286 11.84 45.33 -20.91
N GLY A 287 12.38 44.21 -21.35
CA GLY A 287 12.94 44.00 -22.68
C GLY A 287 11.94 44.15 -23.82
N PHE A 288 10.64 43.97 -23.58
CA PHE A 288 9.60 44.22 -24.58
C PHE A 288 9.69 45.62 -25.17
N TRP A 289 10.06 46.61 -24.34
CA TRP A 289 10.31 47.99 -24.78
C TRP A 289 11.79 48.25 -25.09
N GLY A 290 12.69 47.69 -24.29
CA GLY A 290 14.12 47.98 -24.32
C GLY A 290 14.85 47.39 -25.53
N VAL A 291 14.60 46.11 -25.86
CA VAL A 291 15.30 45.40 -26.95
C VAL A 291 15.13 46.09 -28.31
N ARG A 292 14.01 46.79 -28.52
CA ARG A 292 13.76 47.58 -29.74
C ARG A 292 14.83 48.62 -29.99
N HIS A 293 15.45 49.16 -28.95
CA HIS A 293 16.48 50.15 -28.99
C HIS A 293 17.91 49.60 -28.93
N ASN A 294 18.02 48.27 -28.78
CA ASN A 294 19.31 47.56 -28.73
C ASN A 294 20.02 47.64 -30.12
N PRO A 295 21.24 48.24 -30.22
CA PRO A 295 21.92 48.42 -31.51
C PRO A 295 22.22 47.12 -32.25
N LEU A 296 22.58 46.00 -31.58
CA LEU A 296 22.79 44.71 -32.23
C LEU A 296 21.49 44.19 -32.82
N PHE A 297 20.41 44.32 -32.07
CA PHE A 297 19.10 43.88 -32.54
C PHE A 297 18.58 44.73 -33.69
N GLN A 298 18.90 46.04 -33.69
CA GLN A 298 18.61 46.95 -34.81
C GLN A 298 19.42 46.65 -36.07
N LEU A 299 20.68 46.19 -35.90
CA LEU A 299 21.58 45.85 -37.03
C LEU A 299 21.09 44.64 -37.80
N ILE A 300 20.62 43.62 -37.04
CA ILE A 300 20.26 42.28 -37.58
C ILE A 300 18.80 42.24 -38.02
N VAL A 301 17.89 42.76 -37.20
CA VAL A 301 16.44 42.59 -37.35
C VAL A 301 15.78 43.86 -37.90
N PRO A 302 15.12 43.76 -39.08
CA PRO A 302 14.39 44.89 -39.67
C PRO A 302 13.30 45.42 -38.68
N GLU A 303 13.05 46.70 -38.66
CA GLU A 303 12.14 47.32 -37.66
C GLU A 303 10.76 46.64 -37.58
N ARG A 304 10.19 46.32 -38.73
CA ARG A 304 8.86 45.65 -38.82
C ARG A 304 8.86 44.25 -38.24
N MET A 305 10.04 43.60 -38.08
CA MET A 305 10.16 42.22 -37.60
C MET A 305 10.60 42.13 -36.13
N ARG A 306 11.03 43.20 -35.51
CA ARG A 306 11.63 43.23 -34.17
C ARG A 306 10.68 42.64 -33.09
N ILE A 307 9.41 42.98 -33.13
CA ILE A 307 8.44 42.44 -32.15
C ILE A 307 8.25 40.92 -32.33
N TRP A 308 8.20 40.45 -33.57
CA TRP A 308 7.95 39.02 -33.86
C TRP A 308 9.14 38.18 -33.46
N VAL A 309 10.36 38.60 -33.78
CA VAL A 309 11.59 37.93 -33.37
C VAL A 309 11.70 37.93 -31.84
N TYR A 310 11.41 39.03 -31.19
CA TYR A 310 11.43 39.15 -29.73
C TYR A 310 10.43 38.18 -29.07
N LEU A 311 9.18 38.22 -29.50
CA LEU A 311 8.16 37.33 -28.97
C LEU A 311 8.50 35.86 -29.19
N ALA A 312 9.01 35.49 -30.36
CA ALA A 312 9.45 34.11 -30.62
C ALA A 312 10.61 33.69 -29.71
N MET A 313 11.62 34.53 -29.51
CA MET A 313 12.74 34.24 -28.58
C MET A 313 12.24 34.08 -27.14
N VAL A 314 11.32 34.93 -26.65
CA VAL A 314 10.76 34.84 -25.30
C VAL A 314 9.92 33.55 -25.15
N ILE A 315 9.10 33.20 -26.13
CA ILE A 315 8.29 31.99 -26.10
C ILE A 315 9.19 30.75 -26.10
N ILE A 316 10.23 30.70 -26.94
CA ILE A 316 11.19 29.58 -26.94
C ILE A 316 11.88 29.48 -25.59
N THR A 317 12.36 30.61 -25.05
CA THR A 317 13.05 30.65 -23.75
C THR A 317 12.15 30.12 -22.62
N ASN A 318 10.93 30.64 -22.51
CA ASN A 318 10.00 30.24 -21.47
C ASN A 318 9.56 28.76 -21.59
N SER A 319 9.30 28.33 -22.83
CA SER A 319 8.92 26.93 -23.05
C SER A 319 10.08 25.97 -22.81
N THR A 320 11.31 26.35 -23.09
CA THR A 320 12.51 25.52 -22.84
C THR A 320 12.79 25.43 -21.34
N LEU A 321 12.72 26.54 -20.62
CA LEU A 321 12.84 26.55 -19.15
C LEU A 321 11.68 25.81 -18.46
N PHE A 322 10.45 25.96 -18.98
CA PHE A 322 9.32 25.14 -18.54
C PHE A 322 9.59 23.65 -18.72
N TYR A 323 10.10 23.23 -19.87
CA TYR A 323 10.43 21.84 -20.14
C TYR A 323 11.52 21.32 -19.18
N PHE A 324 12.59 22.06 -18.95
CA PHE A 324 13.61 21.71 -17.98
C PHE A 324 13.07 21.57 -16.56
N ASN A 325 12.20 22.49 -16.13
CA ASN A 325 11.54 22.38 -14.84
C ASN A 325 10.60 21.17 -14.77
N ALA A 326 9.79 20.94 -15.81
CA ALA A 326 8.81 19.85 -15.85
C ALA A 326 9.46 18.46 -15.88
N THR A 327 10.64 18.33 -16.49
CA THR A 327 11.46 17.11 -16.49
C THR A 327 12.46 17.08 -15.32
N ALA A 328 12.44 18.10 -14.45
CA ALA A 328 13.42 18.35 -13.40
C ALA A 328 14.86 18.07 -13.87
N ASN A 329 15.20 18.57 -15.07
CA ASN A 329 16.57 18.52 -15.55
C ASN A 329 17.41 19.51 -14.75
N GLU A 330 17.90 19.06 -13.60
CA GLU A 330 18.58 19.85 -12.59
C GLU A 330 19.79 20.58 -13.16
N ASP A 331 20.54 19.89 -14.02
CA ASP A 331 21.73 20.45 -14.67
C ASP A 331 21.37 21.64 -15.58
N ALA A 332 20.27 21.52 -16.35
CA ALA A 332 19.77 22.61 -17.19
C ALA A 332 19.27 23.81 -16.39
N ILE A 333 18.60 23.52 -15.27
CA ILE A 333 18.09 24.54 -14.36
C ILE A 333 19.25 25.29 -13.72
N ALA A 334 20.24 24.57 -13.15
CA ALA A 334 21.42 25.15 -12.52
C ALA A 334 22.23 25.99 -13.50
N ALA A 335 22.48 25.47 -14.71
CA ALA A 335 23.14 26.23 -15.76
C ALA A 335 22.40 27.54 -16.11
N SER A 336 21.06 27.48 -16.17
CA SER A 336 20.22 28.64 -16.47
C SER A 336 20.29 29.68 -15.35
N GLU A 337 20.22 29.29 -14.09
CA GLU A 337 20.39 30.14 -12.90
C GLU A 337 21.74 30.84 -12.91
N ASP A 338 22.81 30.10 -13.17
CA ASP A 338 24.14 30.66 -13.25
C ASP A 338 24.30 31.64 -14.41
N PHE A 339 23.78 31.32 -15.60
CA PHE A 339 23.82 32.25 -16.73
C PHE A 339 23.02 33.53 -16.47
N ILE A 340 21.87 33.45 -15.82
CA ILE A 340 21.08 34.62 -15.41
C ILE A 340 21.88 35.44 -14.40
N THR A 341 22.31 34.86 -13.29
CA THR A 341 23.04 35.53 -12.22
C THR A 341 24.34 36.17 -12.76
N TYR A 342 25.17 35.44 -13.50
CA TYR A 342 26.48 35.95 -13.99
C TYR A 342 26.30 37.07 -15.02
N SER A 343 25.37 36.92 -15.97
CA SER A 343 25.12 37.96 -16.96
C SER A 343 24.54 39.23 -16.36
N HIS A 344 23.50 39.08 -15.50
CA HIS A 344 22.89 40.23 -14.84
C HIS A 344 23.90 40.96 -13.93
N ALA A 345 24.74 40.24 -13.18
CA ALA A 345 25.79 40.83 -12.36
C ALA A 345 26.85 41.56 -13.24
N GLY A 346 27.40 40.90 -14.24
CA GLY A 346 28.43 41.47 -15.11
C GLY A 346 27.96 42.70 -15.85
N PHE A 347 26.78 42.67 -16.46
CA PHE A 347 26.22 43.82 -17.19
C PHE A 347 25.77 44.96 -16.27
N THR A 348 25.26 44.66 -15.08
CA THR A 348 24.87 45.67 -14.08
C THR A 348 26.12 46.39 -13.56
N VAL A 349 27.18 45.64 -13.20
CA VAL A 349 28.46 46.25 -12.78
C VAL A 349 29.03 47.13 -13.89
N ALA A 350 29.07 46.64 -15.14
CA ALA A 350 29.58 47.39 -16.28
C ALA A 350 28.82 48.71 -16.50
N LEU A 351 27.48 48.68 -16.42
CA LEU A 351 26.65 49.87 -16.53
C LEU A 351 26.86 50.79 -15.34
N TRP A 352 26.89 50.26 -14.10
CA TRP A 352 27.07 51.04 -12.89
C TRP A 352 28.42 51.80 -12.89
N VAL A 353 29.50 51.14 -13.29
CA VAL A 353 30.82 51.72 -13.47
C VAL A 353 30.76 52.84 -14.52
N TYR A 354 30.21 52.52 -15.71
CA TYR A 354 30.05 53.51 -16.76
C TYR A 354 29.29 54.78 -16.30
N VAL A 355 28.13 54.58 -15.65
CA VAL A 355 27.30 55.74 -15.14
C VAL A 355 28.05 56.52 -14.07
N THR A 356 28.71 55.83 -13.13
CA THR A 356 29.43 56.47 -12.03
C THR A 356 30.59 57.36 -12.54
N PHE A 357 31.37 56.89 -13.51
CA PHE A 357 32.50 57.63 -14.03
C PHE A 357 32.09 58.76 -14.99
N ASN A 358 31.15 58.53 -15.89
CA ASN A 358 30.83 59.49 -16.94
C ASN A 358 29.86 60.59 -16.50
N PHE A 359 28.97 60.25 -15.50
CA PHE A 359 27.99 61.25 -15.03
C PHE A 359 28.34 61.92 -13.69
N ARG A 360 29.59 61.81 -13.24
CA ARG A 360 30.04 62.37 -11.94
C ARG A 360 30.01 63.91 -11.93
N LYS A 361 30.24 64.53 -13.06
CA LYS A 361 30.37 66.00 -13.18
C LYS A 361 29.14 66.70 -13.71
N ILE A 362 28.11 66.02 -14.18
CA ILE A 362 26.92 66.59 -14.82
C ILE A 362 25.80 66.82 -13.76
N ASN A 363 25.11 67.97 -13.81
CA ASN A 363 23.90 68.22 -13.01
C ASN A 363 22.86 67.14 -13.31
N PHE A 364 22.41 66.43 -12.26
CA PHE A 364 21.61 65.22 -12.42
C PHE A 364 20.27 65.42 -13.10
N GLN A 365 19.70 66.70 -13.07
CA GLN A 365 18.47 67.03 -13.79
C GLN A 365 18.66 67.10 -15.33
N GLU A 366 19.76 67.62 -15.83
CA GLU A 366 20.07 67.60 -17.27
C GLU A 366 20.50 66.22 -17.76
N ALA A 367 21.23 65.46 -16.90
CA ALA A 367 21.61 64.07 -17.21
C ALA A 367 20.40 63.10 -17.19
N SER A 368 19.41 63.36 -16.35
CA SER A 368 18.22 62.55 -16.26
C SER A 368 17.31 62.63 -17.48
N GLN A 369 17.14 63.85 -18.02
CA GLN A 369 16.41 64.04 -19.28
C GLN A 369 17.15 63.38 -20.45
N ASN A 370 18.47 63.49 -20.52
CA ASN A 370 19.29 62.82 -21.50
C ASN A 370 19.31 61.25 -21.31
N PHE A 371 19.27 60.77 -20.09
CA PHE A 371 19.23 59.31 -19.77
C PHE A 371 17.92 58.64 -20.24
N SER A 372 16.79 59.23 -19.92
CA SER A 372 15.48 58.74 -20.37
C SER A 372 15.36 58.80 -21.90
N GLN A 373 15.89 59.88 -22.53
CA GLN A 373 15.94 60.00 -23.98
C GLN A 373 16.91 59.04 -24.62
N THR A 374 18.03 58.71 -23.97
CA THR A 374 19.06 57.79 -24.49
C THR A 374 18.64 56.33 -24.48
N PHE A 375 17.89 55.92 -23.45
CA PHE A 375 17.49 54.50 -23.32
C PHE A 375 16.16 54.22 -23.99
N TYR A 376 15.20 55.14 -23.96
CA TYR A 376 13.83 54.88 -24.43
C TYR A 376 13.30 56.01 -25.37
N GLY A 377 14.11 56.99 -25.72
CA GLY A 377 13.73 58.19 -26.51
C GLY A 377 14.19 58.17 -27.96
N ASN A 378 13.98 59.32 -28.66
CA ASN A 378 14.30 59.49 -30.08
C ASN A 378 15.81 59.53 -30.40
N GLN A 379 16.14 59.13 -31.62
CA GLN A 379 17.44 58.82 -32.20
C GLN A 379 18.50 59.98 -32.20
N GLU A 380 18.21 61.15 -31.63
CA GLU A 380 19.14 62.30 -31.73
C GLU A 380 20.08 62.44 -30.50
N ALA A 381 19.88 61.67 -29.43
CA ALA A 381 20.80 61.71 -28.31
C ALA A 381 22.05 60.88 -28.60
N LYS A 382 23.25 61.39 -28.21
CA LYS A 382 24.52 60.65 -28.37
C LYS A 382 24.38 59.30 -27.66
N PRO A 383 24.50 58.19 -28.38
CA PRO A 383 24.31 56.84 -27.79
C PRO A 383 25.38 56.65 -26.72
N ILE A 384 24.99 56.06 -25.61
CA ILE A 384 25.92 55.41 -24.67
C ILE A 384 26.80 54.47 -25.53
N PRO A 385 28.10 54.36 -25.26
CA PRO A 385 28.96 53.42 -25.97
C PRO A 385 28.54 51.98 -25.57
N TRP A 386 27.45 51.58 -26.19
CA TRP A 386 26.71 50.33 -25.91
C TRP A 386 27.61 49.10 -26.08
N TYR A 387 28.52 49.16 -27.12
CA TYR A 387 29.50 48.08 -27.31
C TYR A 387 30.50 48.00 -26.18
N LEU A 388 30.94 49.14 -25.59
CA LEU A 388 31.87 49.14 -24.46
C LEU A 388 31.23 48.54 -23.18
N THR A 389 30.01 48.96 -22.84
CA THR A 389 29.33 48.48 -21.64
C THR A 389 28.97 46.98 -21.75
N ARG A 390 28.58 46.54 -22.96
CA ARG A 390 28.34 45.12 -23.24
C ARG A 390 29.60 44.30 -23.28
N GLY A 391 30.67 44.83 -23.96
CA GLY A 391 31.96 44.17 -23.96
C GLY A 391 32.55 43.97 -22.57
N LEU A 392 32.47 45.03 -21.73
CA LEU A 392 32.89 44.92 -20.35
C LEU A 392 31.99 43.92 -19.54
N GLY A 393 30.68 43.91 -19.78
CA GLY A 393 29.75 42.96 -19.14
C GLY A 393 30.06 41.50 -19.51
N PHE A 394 30.35 41.23 -20.81
CA PHE A 394 30.80 39.91 -21.25
C PHE A 394 32.15 39.51 -20.66
N LEU A 395 33.09 40.47 -20.57
CA LEU A 395 34.40 40.23 -19.94
C LEU A 395 34.22 39.84 -18.45
N LEU A 396 33.42 40.61 -17.69
CA LEU A 396 33.18 40.32 -16.29
C LEU A 396 32.49 38.97 -16.09
N MET A 397 31.47 38.67 -16.91
CA MET A 397 30.81 37.36 -16.92
C MET A 397 31.79 36.22 -17.22
N GLY A 398 32.64 36.42 -18.27
CA GLY A 398 33.68 35.44 -18.64
C GLY A 398 34.69 35.18 -17.52
N LEU A 399 35.06 36.23 -16.76
CA LEU A 399 35.93 36.06 -15.57
C LEU A 399 35.27 35.26 -14.47
N VAL A 400 33.97 35.43 -14.23
CA VAL A 400 33.24 34.62 -13.26
C VAL A 400 33.18 33.17 -13.72
N ILE A 401 32.79 32.88 -14.96
CA ILE A 401 32.77 31.54 -15.55
C ILE A 401 34.13 30.87 -15.45
N TYR A 402 35.20 31.58 -15.74
CA TYR A 402 36.56 31.08 -15.63
C TYR A 402 36.96 30.76 -14.20
N LYS A 403 36.64 31.66 -13.24
CA LYS A 403 36.86 31.44 -11.80
C LYS A 403 36.15 30.21 -11.26
N GLU A 404 34.92 29.97 -11.73
CA GLU A 404 34.12 28.80 -11.34
C GLU A 404 34.43 27.54 -12.19
N ASN A 405 35.59 27.47 -12.84
CA ASN A 405 36.04 26.34 -13.65
C ASN A 405 35.02 25.89 -14.71
N ALA A 406 34.33 26.84 -15.32
CA ALA A 406 33.31 26.62 -16.34
C ALA A 406 32.15 25.69 -15.89
N ILE A 407 31.79 25.69 -14.59
CA ILE A 407 30.72 24.83 -14.03
C ILE A 407 29.41 25.00 -14.83
N ALA A 408 28.93 26.21 -15.07
CA ALA A 408 27.72 26.48 -15.82
C ALA A 408 27.73 25.89 -17.26
N LEU A 409 28.92 25.87 -17.93
CA LEU A 409 29.05 25.24 -19.23
C LEU A 409 29.03 23.70 -19.12
N ASN A 410 29.68 23.13 -18.09
CA ASN A 410 29.67 21.70 -17.85
C ASN A 410 28.25 21.20 -17.51
N GLN A 411 27.51 21.96 -16.70
CA GLN A 411 26.10 21.71 -16.41
C GLN A 411 25.22 21.76 -17.65
N ALA A 412 25.42 22.74 -18.55
CA ALA A 412 24.66 22.81 -19.79
C ALA A 412 24.93 21.60 -20.71
N ILE A 413 26.17 21.08 -20.72
CA ILE A 413 26.55 19.86 -21.46
C ILE A 413 25.91 18.63 -20.75
N ALA A 414 26.01 18.53 -19.45
CA ALA A 414 25.40 17.47 -18.66
C ALA A 414 23.89 17.41 -18.88
N ALA A 415 23.23 18.56 -18.94
CA ALA A 415 21.79 18.70 -19.21
C ALA A 415 21.34 18.03 -20.51
N TYR A 416 22.14 18.18 -21.57
CA TYR A 416 21.87 17.52 -22.85
C TYR A 416 21.95 15.98 -22.72
N PHE A 417 23.02 15.47 -22.14
CA PHE A 417 23.19 14.03 -21.95
C PHE A 417 22.16 13.46 -21.00
N ASN A 418 21.74 14.21 -19.96
CA ASN A 418 20.65 13.88 -19.08
C ASN A 418 19.34 13.70 -19.85
N GLY A 419 18.97 14.65 -20.72
CA GLY A 419 17.76 14.57 -21.54
C GLY A 419 17.79 13.42 -22.56
N VAL A 420 18.96 13.10 -23.14
CA VAL A 420 19.10 11.94 -24.03
C VAL A 420 19.03 10.63 -23.21
N GLY A 421 19.62 10.58 -22.03
CA GLY A 421 19.52 9.45 -21.12
C GLY A 421 18.05 9.14 -20.74
N ASP A 422 17.23 10.18 -20.51
CA ASP A 422 15.80 10.06 -20.24
C ASP A 422 15.02 9.36 -21.36
N LEU A 423 15.36 9.66 -22.61
CA LEU A 423 14.77 9.02 -23.77
C LEU A 423 14.96 7.49 -23.71
N TYR A 424 16.18 7.05 -23.44
CA TYR A 424 16.52 5.63 -23.40
C TYR A 424 16.05 4.95 -22.10
N LEU A 425 15.92 5.68 -20.99
CA LEU A 425 15.33 5.17 -19.75
C LEU A 425 13.84 4.82 -19.92
N GLU A 426 13.10 5.56 -20.74
CA GLU A 426 11.68 5.32 -21.01
C GLU A 426 11.45 4.38 -22.21
N SER A 427 12.50 3.81 -22.79
CA SER A 427 12.34 2.80 -23.82
C SER A 427 11.77 1.49 -23.26
N PRO A 428 10.86 0.84 -23.98
CA PRO A 428 10.38 -0.49 -23.60
C PRO A 428 11.42 -1.60 -23.79
N ARG A 429 12.59 -1.31 -24.40
CA ARG A 429 13.65 -2.26 -24.67
C ARG A 429 14.72 -2.20 -23.59
N GLU A 430 14.87 -3.27 -22.81
CA GLU A 430 15.91 -3.33 -21.74
C GLU A 430 17.34 -3.09 -22.27
N THR A 431 17.63 -3.48 -23.51
CA THR A 431 18.95 -3.24 -24.12
C THR A 431 19.27 -1.74 -24.28
N GLU A 432 18.25 -0.90 -24.42
CA GLU A 432 18.42 0.54 -24.54
C GLU A 432 18.67 1.22 -23.19
N HIS A 433 18.34 0.56 -22.08
CA HIS A 433 18.69 1.03 -20.73
C HIS A 433 20.23 1.06 -20.51
N LEU A 434 21.01 0.27 -21.26
CA LEU A 434 22.47 0.37 -21.22
C LEU A 434 22.95 1.70 -21.83
N LEU A 435 22.30 2.15 -22.90
CA LEU A 435 22.59 3.47 -23.48
C LEU A 435 22.20 4.60 -22.53
N ALA A 436 21.08 4.43 -21.78
CA ALA A 436 20.71 5.39 -20.73
C ALA A 436 21.81 5.49 -19.65
N ASP A 437 22.37 4.35 -19.21
CA ASP A 437 23.47 4.34 -18.21
C ASP A 437 24.71 5.07 -18.73
N ASP A 438 25.12 4.84 -20.00
CA ASP A 438 26.26 5.49 -20.62
C ASP A 438 26.07 7.02 -20.76
N PHE A 439 24.87 7.46 -21.15
CA PHE A 439 24.55 8.89 -21.22
C PHE A 439 24.53 9.55 -19.84
N TYR A 440 23.96 8.92 -18.82
CA TYR A 440 23.99 9.44 -17.46
C TYR A 440 25.41 9.43 -16.87
N GLU A 441 26.24 8.42 -17.18
CA GLU A 441 27.66 8.42 -16.77
C GLU A 441 28.43 9.59 -17.41
N THR A 442 28.18 9.83 -18.69
CA THR A 442 28.77 10.99 -19.41
C THR A 442 28.30 12.30 -18.77
N ALA A 443 27.01 12.43 -18.42
CA ALA A 443 26.47 13.59 -17.72
C ALA A 443 27.14 13.78 -16.34
N LEU A 444 27.23 12.71 -15.53
CA LEU A 444 27.89 12.72 -14.21
C LEU A 444 29.39 13.07 -14.28
N SER A 445 30.05 12.71 -15.38
CA SER A 445 31.45 13.12 -15.58
C SER A 445 31.60 14.64 -15.72
N ARG A 446 30.54 15.33 -16.14
CA ARG A 446 30.49 16.80 -16.30
C ARG A 446 29.94 17.50 -15.07
N ASP A 447 28.86 16.96 -14.46
CA ASP A 447 28.29 17.44 -13.18
C ASP A 447 28.09 16.30 -12.18
N PRO A 448 29.11 15.96 -11.39
CA PRO A 448 29.01 14.93 -10.36
C PRO A 448 28.13 15.35 -9.17
N ALA A 449 27.73 16.62 -9.11
CA ALA A 449 26.91 17.17 -8.03
C ALA A 449 25.39 17.03 -8.27
N SER A 450 24.99 16.62 -9.47
CA SER A 450 23.58 16.47 -9.83
C SER A 450 22.91 15.33 -9.04
N HIS A 451 21.93 15.66 -8.22
CA HIS A 451 21.12 14.70 -7.48
C HIS A 451 20.31 13.82 -8.43
N ARG A 452 19.70 14.43 -9.43
CA ARG A 452 18.80 13.77 -10.37
C ARG A 452 19.49 12.65 -11.17
N LEU A 453 20.75 12.87 -11.59
CA LEU A 453 21.51 11.85 -12.35
C LEU A 453 21.75 10.57 -11.53
N TRP A 454 22.04 10.71 -10.24
CA TRP A 454 22.16 9.56 -9.34
C TRP A 454 20.85 8.81 -9.19
N LEU A 455 19.73 9.53 -9.11
CA LEU A 455 18.38 8.93 -9.08
C LEU A 455 18.06 8.23 -10.41
N ALA A 456 18.40 8.84 -11.55
CA ALA A 456 18.16 8.26 -12.87
C ALA A 456 18.92 6.94 -13.04
N LYS A 457 20.19 6.89 -12.65
CA LYS A 457 20.99 5.64 -12.64
C LYS A 457 20.40 4.58 -11.71
N ALA A 458 19.90 4.97 -10.54
CA ALA A 458 19.24 4.04 -9.63
C ALA A 458 17.95 3.48 -10.23
N SER A 459 17.20 4.31 -10.98
CA SER A 459 15.93 3.91 -11.62
C SER A 459 16.13 2.92 -12.78
N ILE A 460 17.28 2.93 -13.46
CA ILE A 460 17.62 1.90 -14.45
C ILE A 460 17.58 0.50 -13.83
N ILE A 461 18.09 0.38 -12.60
CA ILE A 461 18.09 -0.89 -11.87
C ILE A 461 16.66 -1.24 -11.41
N GLY A 462 15.91 -0.25 -10.92
CA GLY A 462 14.56 -0.45 -10.41
C GLY A 462 13.53 -0.85 -11.48
N LYS A 463 13.76 -0.52 -12.74
CA LYS A 463 12.88 -0.89 -13.87
C LYS A 463 13.10 -2.32 -14.38
N LYS A 464 14.11 -3.07 -13.89
CA LYS A 464 14.34 -4.47 -14.27
C LYS A 464 13.35 -5.39 -13.59
N GLU A 465 12.84 -6.39 -14.32
CA GLU A 465 11.92 -7.38 -13.77
C GLU A 465 12.58 -8.29 -12.72
N ASN A 466 13.85 -8.64 -12.91
CA ASN A 466 14.61 -9.50 -11.99
C ASN A 466 15.88 -8.77 -11.54
N VAL A 467 15.89 -8.28 -10.31
CA VAL A 467 17.03 -7.58 -9.73
C VAL A 467 17.81 -8.52 -8.81
N SER A 468 19.11 -8.71 -9.07
CA SER A 468 19.98 -9.50 -8.20
C SER A 468 20.30 -8.73 -6.90
N GLU A 469 20.73 -9.45 -5.87
CA GLU A 469 21.13 -8.83 -4.60
C GLU A 469 22.27 -7.81 -4.77
N GLU A 470 23.25 -8.10 -5.62
CA GLU A 470 24.34 -7.18 -5.98
C GLU A 470 23.81 -5.90 -6.64
N GLN A 471 22.85 -6.04 -7.55
CA GLN A 471 22.22 -4.90 -8.20
C GLN A 471 21.42 -4.04 -7.21
N THR A 472 20.73 -4.66 -6.25
CA THR A 472 20.04 -3.95 -5.17
C THR A 472 21.02 -3.16 -4.30
N GLU A 473 22.16 -3.75 -3.92
CA GLU A 473 23.23 -3.04 -3.20
C GLU A 473 23.76 -1.84 -4.00
N LYS A 474 24.00 -2.03 -5.31
CA LYS A 474 24.41 -0.94 -6.22
C LYS A 474 23.36 0.16 -6.25
N ARG A 475 22.08 -0.20 -6.35
CA ARG A 475 20.96 0.76 -6.34
C ARG A 475 20.91 1.56 -5.05
N ILE A 476 20.98 0.90 -3.89
CA ILE A 476 21.04 1.58 -2.59
C ILE A 476 22.22 2.55 -2.52
N LYS A 477 23.39 2.17 -3.02
CA LYS A 477 24.57 3.04 -3.06
C LYS A 477 24.33 4.30 -3.90
N LEU A 478 23.72 4.16 -5.07
CA LEU A 478 23.39 5.28 -5.95
C LEU A 478 22.36 6.23 -5.29
N LEU A 479 21.32 5.67 -4.66
CA LEU A 479 20.31 6.45 -3.92
C LEU A 479 20.93 7.21 -2.72
N LYS A 480 21.90 6.61 -2.02
CA LYS A 480 22.65 7.28 -0.95
C LYS A 480 23.47 8.45 -1.49
N GLN A 481 24.08 8.31 -2.68
CA GLN A 481 24.78 9.43 -3.34
C GLN A 481 23.81 10.56 -3.68
N ALA A 482 22.60 10.22 -4.14
CA ALA A 482 21.56 11.22 -4.37
C ALA A 482 21.21 11.99 -3.07
N LEU A 483 20.97 11.29 -1.95
CA LEU A 483 20.66 11.91 -0.65
C LEU A 483 21.75 12.87 -0.14
N LEU A 484 23.01 12.59 -0.42
CA LEU A 484 24.12 13.48 -0.03
C LEU A 484 24.10 14.82 -0.77
N ARG A 485 23.43 14.90 -1.92
CA ARG A 485 23.38 16.10 -2.78
C ARG A 485 22.19 16.98 -2.46
N ASP A 486 21.01 16.43 -2.68
CA ASP A 486 19.73 17.10 -2.37
C ASP A 486 18.73 16.07 -1.82
N PRO A 487 18.51 16.03 -0.50
CA PRO A 487 17.62 15.08 0.11
C PRO A 487 16.16 15.35 -0.29
N GLN A 488 15.48 14.32 -0.84
CA GLN A 488 14.06 14.37 -1.19
C GLN A 488 13.29 13.31 -0.40
N ALA A 489 12.03 13.58 -0.05
CA ALA A 489 11.22 12.68 0.77
C ALA A 489 11.04 11.28 0.13
N PHE A 490 10.83 11.23 -1.18
CA PHE A 490 10.67 9.99 -1.93
C PHE A 490 11.95 9.16 -1.98
N THR A 491 13.14 9.79 -1.97
CA THR A 491 14.42 9.07 -1.98
C THR A 491 14.62 8.26 -0.68
N TYR A 492 14.24 8.85 0.47
CA TYR A 492 14.24 8.11 1.74
C TYR A 492 13.26 6.93 1.71
N ALA A 493 12.08 7.12 1.10
CA ALA A 493 11.09 6.06 0.99
C ALA A 493 11.56 4.92 0.07
N ILE A 494 12.19 5.24 -1.07
CA ILE A 494 12.74 4.22 -1.99
C ILE A 494 13.83 3.39 -1.29
N ILE A 495 14.78 4.05 -0.60
CA ILE A 495 15.84 3.33 0.14
C ILE A 495 15.23 2.46 1.24
N ALA A 496 14.26 2.99 1.98
CA ALA A 496 13.59 2.22 3.03
C ALA A 496 12.85 1.02 2.45
N GLN A 497 12.21 1.15 1.27
CA GLN A 497 11.56 0.04 0.58
C GLN A 497 12.55 -1.06 0.20
N GLU A 498 13.74 -0.72 -0.33
CA GLU A 498 14.80 -1.70 -0.63
C GLU A 498 15.21 -2.51 0.61
N TYR A 499 15.24 -1.87 1.79
CA TYR A 499 15.52 -2.57 3.05
C TYR A 499 14.33 -3.40 3.53
N ILE A 500 13.07 -2.97 3.28
CA ILE A 500 11.87 -3.76 3.57
C ILE A 500 11.87 -5.05 2.75
N ASP A 501 12.18 -4.94 1.46
CA ASP A 501 12.20 -6.09 0.54
C ASP A 501 13.30 -7.10 0.91
N LYS A 502 14.39 -6.63 1.55
CA LYS A 502 15.42 -7.46 2.17
C LYS A 502 15.07 -7.96 3.59
N ASN A 503 13.88 -7.71 4.08
CA ASN A 503 13.45 -7.99 5.46
C ASN A 503 14.33 -7.36 6.55
N GLN A 504 14.95 -6.21 6.25
CA GLN A 504 15.81 -5.44 7.15
C GLN A 504 15.05 -4.23 7.72
N ILE A 505 14.03 -4.50 8.53
CA ILE A 505 13.11 -3.48 9.06
C ILE A 505 13.81 -2.40 9.90
N PRO A 506 14.81 -2.71 10.77
CA PRO A 506 15.51 -1.67 11.53
C PRO A 506 16.22 -0.62 10.66
N GLN A 507 16.80 -1.03 9.51
CA GLN A 507 17.42 -0.12 8.57
C GLN A 507 16.38 0.76 7.88
N ALA A 508 15.24 0.18 7.47
CA ALA A 508 14.12 0.94 6.91
C ALA A 508 13.62 2.02 7.89
N ILE A 509 13.44 1.68 9.17
CA ILE A 509 13.07 2.62 10.24
C ILE A 509 14.09 3.77 10.32
N SER A 510 15.40 3.48 10.26
CA SER A 510 16.44 4.50 10.31
C SER A 510 16.29 5.52 9.17
N TYR A 511 16.04 5.06 7.94
CA TYR A 511 15.85 5.97 6.79
C TYR A 511 14.54 6.77 6.88
N TYR A 512 13.44 6.15 7.32
CA TYR A 512 12.20 6.91 7.57
C TYR A 512 12.37 7.95 8.68
N LEU A 513 13.11 7.66 9.76
CA LEU A 513 13.42 8.63 10.82
C LEU A 513 14.21 9.83 10.28
N GLN A 514 15.25 9.60 9.49
CA GLN A 514 15.99 10.66 8.83
C GLN A 514 15.08 11.48 7.89
N GLY A 515 14.21 10.79 7.15
CA GLY A 515 13.25 11.41 6.26
C GLY A 515 12.28 12.35 6.99
N VAL A 516 11.68 11.91 8.10
CA VAL A 516 10.74 12.76 8.87
C VAL A 516 11.43 13.89 9.63
N GLN A 517 12.71 13.76 9.98
CA GLN A 517 13.50 14.86 10.51
C GLN A 517 13.71 15.96 9.46
N LYS A 518 13.98 15.58 8.21
CA LYS A 518 14.19 16.52 7.11
C LYS A 518 12.89 17.09 6.56
N PHE A 519 11.82 16.27 6.53
CA PHE A 519 10.50 16.61 5.99
C PHE A 519 9.41 16.44 7.06
N PRO A 520 9.33 17.33 8.07
CA PRO A 520 8.48 17.15 9.25
C PRO A 520 6.97 17.29 8.97
N GLN A 521 6.56 17.63 7.75
CA GLN A 521 5.14 17.71 7.34
C GLN A 521 4.74 16.61 6.35
N ASN A 522 5.62 15.64 6.07
CA ASN A 522 5.32 14.59 5.09
C ASN A 522 4.55 13.43 5.75
N ALA A 523 3.23 13.38 5.46
CA ALA A 523 2.33 12.35 5.99
C ALA A 523 2.72 10.92 5.59
N PHE A 524 3.22 10.72 4.37
CA PHE A 524 3.55 9.40 3.84
C PHE A 524 4.72 8.76 4.60
N LEU A 525 5.76 9.54 4.86
CA LEU A 525 6.91 9.07 5.66
C LEU A 525 6.50 8.71 7.09
N TYR A 526 5.65 9.53 7.73
CA TYR A 526 5.14 9.22 9.06
C TYR A 526 4.27 7.97 9.08
N SER A 527 3.39 7.79 8.08
CA SER A 527 2.56 6.59 7.97
C SER A 527 3.40 5.33 7.83
N ASN A 528 4.37 5.35 6.91
CA ASN A 528 5.27 4.21 6.71
C ASN A 528 6.10 3.91 7.95
N LEU A 529 6.61 4.93 8.64
CA LEU A 529 7.34 4.77 9.89
C LEU A 529 6.46 4.12 10.97
N GLY A 530 5.19 4.52 11.07
CA GLY A 530 4.22 3.90 11.97
C GLY A 530 4.00 2.42 11.64
N ILE A 531 3.88 2.07 10.36
CA ILE A 531 3.75 0.67 9.90
C ILE A 531 5.01 -0.13 10.26
N MET A 532 6.21 0.41 10.03
CA MET A 532 7.47 -0.28 10.38
C MET A 532 7.59 -0.55 11.88
N TYR A 533 7.22 0.41 12.72
CA TYR A 533 7.17 0.18 14.17
C TYR A 533 6.10 -0.86 14.56
N SER A 534 4.99 -0.91 13.81
CA SER A 534 3.99 -1.96 13.98
C SER A 534 4.56 -3.34 13.68
N LEU A 535 5.37 -3.49 12.62
CA LEU A 535 6.06 -4.75 12.29
C LEU A 535 7.04 -5.16 13.39
N GLU A 536 7.76 -4.22 14.00
CA GLU A 536 8.65 -4.45 15.15
C GLU A 536 7.91 -4.67 16.48
N ASN A 537 6.58 -4.76 16.45
CA ASN A 537 5.71 -4.91 17.63
C ASN A 537 5.83 -3.75 18.66
N LYS A 538 6.32 -2.58 18.22
CA LYS A 538 6.41 -1.35 19.03
C LYS A 538 5.16 -0.50 18.86
N ILE A 539 4.05 -0.99 19.43
CA ILE A 539 2.69 -0.49 19.15
C ILE A 539 2.51 0.98 19.55
N ASP A 540 3.09 1.43 20.68
CA ASP A 540 2.94 2.81 21.16
C ASP A 540 3.65 3.80 20.19
N SER A 541 4.82 3.45 19.70
CA SER A 541 5.54 4.23 18.68
C SER A 541 4.78 4.23 17.35
N ALA A 542 4.25 3.08 16.94
CA ALA A 542 3.42 2.97 15.74
C ALA A 542 2.21 3.91 15.80
N TYR A 543 1.48 3.90 16.92
CA TYR A 543 0.33 4.76 17.15
C TYR A 543 0.71 6.26 17.09
N PHE A 544 1.80 6.63 17.76
CA PHE A 544 2.29 8.01 17.76
C PHE A 544 2.58 8.53 16.34
N TYR A 545 3.31 7.74 15.53
CA TYR A 545 3.66 8.17 14.19
C TYR A 545 2.47 8.16 13.23
N LEU A 546 1.53 7.20 13.35
CA LEU A 546 0.29 7.22 12.57
C LEU A 546 -0.61 8.42 12.93
N GLN A 547 -0.68 8.81 14.20
CA GLN A 547 -1.38 10.05 14.60
C GLN A 547 -0.72 11.29 13.97
N LYS A 548 0.62 11.37 13.97
CA LYS A 548 1.31 12.46 13.26
C LYS A 548 1.01 12.47 11.78
N ALA A 549 0.98 11.31 11.12
CA ALA A 549 0.58 11.20 9.72
C ALA A 549 -0.83 11.76 9.49
N GLN A 550 -1.78 11.46 10.38
CA GLN A 550 -3.15 11.93 10.30
C GLN A 550 -3.26 13.47 10.33
N ASN A 551 -2.37 14.13 11.06
CA ASN A 551 -2.37 15.60 11.16
C ASN A 551 -1.88 16.29 9.88
N TYR A 552 -1.12 15.61 9.04
CA TYR A 552 -0.52 16.20 7.83
C TYR A 552 -1.11 15.64 6.52
N THR A 553 -2.01 14.66 6.58
CA THR A 553 -2.58 14.04 5.37
C THR A 553 -3.76 14.81 4.81
N GLN A 554 -3.88 14.77 3.48
CA GLN A 554 -5.10 15.19 2.76
C GLN A 554 -6.11 14.04 2.61
N ASN A 555 -5.66 12.77 2.73
CA ASN A 555 -6.46 11.56 2.63
C ASN A 555 -6.54 10.85 4.00
N PRO A 556 -7.42 11.30 4.91
CA PRO A 556 -7.48 10.76 6.27
C PRO A 556 -7.92 9.29 6.32
N LEU A 557 -8.64 8.80 5.32
CA LEU A 557 -9.20 7.45 5.30
C LEU A 557 -8.12 6.35 5.29
N GLU A 558 -7.05 6.51 4.49
CA GLU A 558 -5.95 5.55 4.42
C GLU A 558 -5.20 5.45 5.75
N ILE A 559 -4.94 6.59 6.38
CA ILE A 559 -4.29 6.64 7.70
C ILE A 559 -5.19 6.08 8.80
N GLN A 560 -6.50 6.35 8.75
CA GLN A 560 -7.48 5.75 9.67
C GLN A 560 -7.55 4.24 9.49
N THR A 561 -7.42 3.74 8.26
CA THR A 561 -7.34 2.30 7.97
C THR A 561 -6.11 1.68 8.63
N ASN A 562 -4.95 2.34 8.54
CA ASN A 562 -3.72 1.89 9.20
C ASN A 562 -3.85 1.91 10.73
N LEU A 563 -4.49 2.92 11.30
CA LEU A 563 -4.79 2.99 12.74
C LEU A 563 -5.73 1.87 13.19
N LEU A 564 -6.79 1.57 12.42
CA LEU A 564 -7.68 0.44 12.71
C LEU A 564 -6.94 -0.90 12.67
N GLY A 565 -6.04 -1.11 11.69
CA GLY A 565 -5.20 -2.28 11.63
C GLY A 565 -4.31 -2.44 12.88
N LEU A 566 -3.77 -1.33 13.39
CA LEU A 566 -3.02 -1.33 14.63
C LEU A 566 -3.89 -1.66 15.85
N LEU A 567 -5.11 -1.12 15.92
CA LEU A 567 -6.06 -1.39 17.00
C LEU A 567 -6.53 -2.85 17.03
N ALA A 568 -6.60 -3.50 15.86
CA ALA A 568 -6.90 -4.93 15.77
C ALA A 568 -5.80 -5.80 16.42
N ARG A 569 -4.56 -5.32 16.47
CA ARG A 569 -3.44 -6.03 17.11
C ARG A 569 -3.45 -5.92 18.65
N LYS A 570 -3.72 -4.72 19.17
CA LYS A 570 -3.76 -4.47 20.60
C LYS A 570 -4.94 -3.55 20.88
N PRO A 571 -6.04 -4.06 21.43
CA PRO A 571 -7.23 -3.28 21.62
C PRO A 571 -7.03 -2.18 22.70
N PHE A 572 -6.84 -0.94 22.25
CA PHE A 572 -6.71 0.25 23.08
C PHE A 572 -8.05 0.95 23.34
N LEU A 573 -9.05 0.71 22.47
CA LEU A 573 -10.33 1.37 22.56
C LEU A 573 -11.21 0.77 23.65
N LYS A 574 -11.95 1.63 24.38
CA LYS A 574 -13.08 1.16 25.19
C LYS A 574 -14.13 0.54 24.26
N GLN A 575 -14.74 -0.54 24.71
CA GLN A 575 -15.72 -1.31 23.93
C GLN A 575 -16.84 -0.45 23.32
N ASP A 576 -17.28 0.59 24.04
CA ASP A 576 -18.37 1.49 23.60
C ASP A 576 -17.95 2.40 22.44
N THR A 577 -16.66 2.61 22.24
CA THR A 577 -16.13 3.43 21.14
C THR A 577 -16.12 2.67 19.82
N LEU A 578 -15.88 1.35 19.86
CA LEU A 578 -15.84 0.52 18.66
C LEU A 578 -17.20 0.50 17.92
N SER A 579 -18.30 0.42 18.67
CA SER A 579 -19.66 0.40 18.09
C SER A 579 -20.08 1.72 17.43
N LYS A 580 -19.36 2.83 17.70
CA LYS A 580 -19.61 4.15 17.12
C LYS A 580 -18.83 4.39 15.83
N ILE A 581 -17.89 3.52 15.48
CA ILE A 581 -17.12 3.65 14.22
C ILE A 581 -18.02 3.17 13.09
N ALA A 582 -18.44 4.10 12.24
CA ALA A 582 -19.23 3.77 11.05
C ALA A 582 -18.36 3.12 9.96
N PRO A 583 -18.86 2.06 9.30
CA PRO A 583 -18.18 1.51 8.12
C PRO A 583 -18.11 2.57 7.02
N GLN A 584 -16.97 2.64 6.34
CA GLN A 584 -16.74 3.53 5.21
C GLN A 584 -16.96 2.77 3.89
N ASN A 585 -17.09 3.52 2.79
CA ASN A 585 -17.22 2.93 1.45
C ASN A 585 -15.86 2.45 0.88
N ASP A 586 -14.98 1.99 1.75
CA ASP A 586 -13.67 1.42 1.46
C ASP A 586 -13.60 -0.01 2.02
N ALA A 587 -13.24 -0.97 1.15
CA ALA A 587 -13.22 -2.39 1.52
C ALA A 587 -12.12 -2.70 2.54
N THR A 588 -10.96 -2.03 2.44
CA THR A 588 -9.82 -2.23 3.32
C THR A 588 -10.10 -1.68 4.72
N PHE A 589 -10.70 -0.49 4.79
CA PHE A 589 -11.16 0.10 6.05
C PHE A 589 -12.17 -0.82 6.74
N THR A 590 -13.20 -1.26 6.00
CA THR A 590 -14.24 -2.15 6.53
C THR A 590 -13.66 -3.50 6.95
N SER A 591 -12.71 -4.05 6.20
CA SER A 591 -11.99 -5.28 6.56
C SER A 591 -11.24 -5.13 7.90
N ASN A 592 -10.54 -4.02 8.12
CA ASN A 592 -9.84 -3.75 9.37
C ASN A 592 -10.81 -3.50 10.54
N LEU A 593 -11.93 -2.86 10.29
CA LEU A 593 -12.98 -2.69 11.29
C LEU A 593 -13.52 -4.04 11.74
N LEU A 594 -13.80 -4.94 10.80
CA LEU A 594 -14.24 -6.32 11.08
C LEU A 594 -13.16 -7.12 11.83
N ALA A 595 -11.88 -6.99 11.42
CA ALA A 595 -10.75 -7.59 12.14
C ALA A 595 -10.68 -7.09 13.60
N THR A 596 -10.97 -5.81 13.82
CA THR A 596 -11.03 -5.23 15.16
C THR A 596 -12.18 -5.84 15.97
N PHE A 597 -13.39 -5.99 15.40
CA PHE A 597 -14.50 -6.71 16.06
C PHE A 597 -14.11 -8.15 16.42
N ASN A 598 -13.38 -8.83 15.54
CA ASN A 598 -12.87 -10.17 15.83
C ASN A 598 -11.89 -10.19 17.01
N ALA A 599 -10.97 -9.23 17.08
CA ALA A 599 -10.01 -9.11 18.18
C ALA A 599 -10.69 -8.86 19.54
N TYR A 600 -11.82 -8.13 19.55
CA TYR A 600 -12.64 -7.92 20.74
C TYR A 600 -13.65 -9.05 21.00
N GLN A 601 -13.64 -10.11 20.21
CA GLN A 601 -14.57 -11.24 20.28
C GLN A 601 -16.06 -10.83 20.22
N LYS A 602 -16.37 -9.76 19.48
CA LYS A 602 -17.71 -9.26 19.29
C LYS A 602 -18.24 -9.60 17.90
N ASN A 603 -19.58 -9.77 17.82
CA ASN A 603 -20.25 -9.83 16.55
C ASN A 603 -20.40 -8.42 15.98
N ALA A 604 -20.03 -8.25 14.72
CA ALA A 604 -20.28 -7.02 13.95
C ALA A 604 -21.71 -7.06 13.40
N ASN A 605 -22.45 -5.97 13.55
CA ASN A 605 -23.73 -5.79 12.87
C ASN A 605 -23.53 -4.87 11.65
N ILE A 606 -22.58 -5.25 10.79
CA ILE A 606 -22.23 -4.51 9.57
C ILE A 606 -22.85 -5.25 8.40
N PRO A 607 -23.67 -4.60 7.55
CA PRO A 607 -24.23 -5.25 6.38
C PRO A 607 -23.10 -5.65 5.39
N PHE A 608 -23.27 -6.81 4.77
CA PHE A 608 -22.35 -7.25 3.72
C PHE A 608 -22.37 -6.26 2.56
N ASN A 609 -21.30 -5.50 2.44
CA ASN A 609 -21.18 -4.54 1.34
C ASN A 609 -20.75 -5.25 0.07
N VAL A 610 -21.73 -5.49 -0.78
CA VAL A 610 -21.63 -6.26 -2.00
C VAL A 610 -21.06 -5.43 -3.16
N SER A 611 -20.59 -4.20 -2.94
CA SER A 611 -20.20 -3.33 -4.07
C SER A 611 -19.04 -3.91 -4.90
N PHE A 612 -18.13 -4.67 -4.31
CA PHE A 612 -17.16 -5.47 -5.07
C PHE A 612 -17.67 -6.90 -5.38
N ALA A 613 -18.74 -7.35 -4.73
CA ALA A 613 -19.37 -8.65 -4.91
C ALA A 613 -20.61 -8.60 -5.82
N ARG A 614 -21.21 -7.42 -6.06
CA ARG A 614 -22.45 -7.27 -6.86
C ARG A 614 -22.28 -7.35 -8.37
N LYS A 615 -21.06 -7.19 -8.89
CA LYS A 615 -20.79 -7.46 -10.31
C LYS A 615 -20.37 -8.91 -10.51
N SER A 616 -21.29 -9.87 -10.26
CA SER A 616 -21.08 -11.28 -10.56
C SER A 616 -19.93 -11.97 -9.79
N LEU A 617 -20.12 -12.27 -8.51
CA LEU A 617 -19.41 -13.41 -7.90
C LEU A 617 -20.06 -14.69 -8.43
N ASP A 618 -19.79 -15.00 -9.67
CA ASP A 618 -20.06 -16.29 -10.27
C ASP A 618 -18.87 -17.23 -10.08
N ASP A 619 -19.03 -18.47 -10.51
CA ASP A 619 -17.98 -19.49 -10.38
C ASP A 619 -16.72 -19.17 -11.21
N THR A 620 -16.74 -18.10 -11.99
CA THR A 620 -15.65 -17.62 -12.85
C THR A 620 -14.90 -16.43 -12.26
N THR A 621 -15.32 -15.89 -11.11
CA THR A 621 -14.69 -14.71 -10.50
C THR A 621 -13.35 -15.07 -9.88
N LEU A 622 -12.27 -14.47 -10.39
CA LEU A 622 -10.94 -14.56 -9.78
C LEU A 622 -10.84 -13.54 -8.63
N LEU A 623 -10.61 -14.05 -7.42
CA LEU A 623 -10.35 -13.22 -6.24
C LEU A 623 -8.89 -12.78 -6.17
N ASN A 624 -8.67 -11.55 -5.71
CA ASN A 624 -7.37 -11.16 -5.19
C ASN A 624 -7.29 -11.44 -3.67
N LYS A 625 -6.06 -11.43 -3.14
CA LYS A 625 -5.79 -11.70 -1.72
C LYS A 625 -6.56 -10.75 -0.78
N ASN A 626 -6.70 -9.47 -1.14
CA ASN A 626 -7.38 -8.47 -0.32
C ASN A 626 -8.88 -8.76 -0.19
N GLN A 627 -9.51 -9.23 -1.26
CA GLN A 627 -10.90 -9.67 -1.27
C GLN A 627 -11.10 -10.93 -0.42
N ALA A 628 -10.18 -11.88 -0.48
CA ALA A 628 -10.22 -13.08 0.36
C ALA A 628 -10.09 -12.72 1.86
N VAL A 629 -9.20 -11.79 2.21
CA VAL A 629 -9.05 -11.26 3.58
C VAL A 629 -10.33 -10.56 4.05
N TYR A 630 -10.96 -9.76 3.20
CA TYR A 630 -12.24 -9.12 3.55
C TYR A 630 -13.31 -10.17 3.87
N LEU A 631 -13.49 -11.18 3.01
CA LEU A 631 -14.46 -12.26 3.22
C LEU A 631 -14.17 -13.04 4.50
N TYR A 632 -12.89 -13.30 4.77
CA TYR A 632 -12.45 -13.93 6.01
C TYR A 632 -12.87 -13.12 7.23
N ASN A 633 -12.52 -11.84 7.27
CA ASN A 633 -12.84 -10.96 8.39
C ASN A 633 -14.36 -10.80 8.56
N PHE A 634 -15.09 -10.69 7.44
CA PHE A 634 -16.54 -10.53 7.44
C PHE A 634 -17.25 -11.74 8.06
N LEU A 635 -17.00 -12.95 7.56
CA LEU A 635 -17.62 -14.17 8.06
C LEU A 635 -17.22 -14.47 9.50
N SER A 636 -15.98 -14.17 9.87
CA SER A 636 -15.49 -14.36 11.24
C SER A 636 -16.13 -13.36 12.22
N ALA A 637 -16.48 -12.15 11.79
CA ALA A 637 -17.09 -11.13 12.66
C ALA A 637 -18.61 -11.12 12.63
N ASN A 638 -19.26 -11.56 11.55
CA ASN A 638 -20.69 -11.47 11.33
C ASN A 638 -21.33 -12.87 11.18
N THR A 639 -21.82 -13.41 12.28
CA THR A 639 -22.36 -14.76 12.31
C THR A 639 -23.81 -14.87 11.84
N GLN A 640 -24.52 -13.76 11.64
CA GLN A 640 -25.94 -13.75 11.25
C GLN A 640 -26.15 -13.70 9.73
N ASP A 641 -25.14 -13.31 8.95
CA ASP A 641 -25.27 -13.15 7.51
C ASP A 641 -25.11 -14.49 6.77
N THR A 642 -26.21 -14.97 6.17
CA THR A 642 -26.23 -16.20 5.37
C THR A 642 -25.81 -15.96 3.91
N ASN A 643 -25.91 -14.73 3.40
CA ASN A 643 -25.56 -14.40 2.01
C ASN A 643 -24.05 -14.50 1.80
N ALA A 644 -23.26 -13.98 2.75
CA ALA A 644 -21.80 -14.09 2.68
C ALA A 644 -21.33 -15.56 2.68
N LEU A 645 -21.98 -16.40 3.50
CA LEU A 645 -21.69 -17.83 3.53
C LEU A 645 -22.04 -18.52 2.20
N TYR A 646 -23.15 -18.16 1.59
CA TYR A 646 -23.51 -18.66 0.26
C TYR A 646 -22.46 -18.28 -0.79
N VAL A 647 -22.02 -17.02 -0.80
CA VAL A 647 -20.97 -16.54 -1.69
C VAL A 647 -19.67 -17.33 -1.50
N VAL A 648 -19.23 -17.51 -0.24
CA VAL A 648 -17.99 -18.25 0.02
C VAL A 648 -18.11 -19.73 -0.40
N ASN A 649 -19.27 -20.38 -0.23
CA ASN A 649 -19.44 -21.76 -0.70
C ASN A 649 -19.35 -21.86 -2.23
N ARG A 650 -19.87 -20.89 -2.99
CA ARG A 650 -19.71 -20.84 -4.44
C ARG A 650 -18.26 -20.65 -4.86
N LEU A 651 -17.54 -19.74 -4.22
CA LEU A 651 -16.12 -19.46 -4.50
C LEU A 651 -15.22 -20.66 -4.19
N LEU A 652 -15.53 -21.45 -3.14
CA LEU A 652 -14.83 -22.68 -2.82
C LEU A 652 -15.01 -23.79 -3.87
N ASN A 653 -16.11 -23.77 -4.60
CA ASN A 653 -16.37 -24.71 -5.69
C ASN A 653 -15.70 -24.30 -7.02
N SER A 654 -15.15 -23.08 -7.09
CA SER A 654 -14.47 -22.57 -8.28
C SER A 654 -13.02 -23.00 -8.34
N SER A 655 -12.61 -23.60 -9.46
CA SER A 655 -11.22 -24.00 -9.71
C SER A 655 -10.24 -22.83 -9.80
N GLN A 656 -10.72 -21.62 -10.07
CA GLN A 656 -9.89 -20.41 -10.24
C GLN A 656 -9.32 -19.88 -8.91
N ASN A 657 -9.97 -20.17 -7.78
CA ASN A 657 -9.62 -19.62 -6.47
C ASN A 657 -8.88 -20.62 -5.55
N ILE A 658 -8.36 -21.72 -6.09
CA ILE A 658 -7.72 -22.79 -5.33
C ILE A 658 -6.60 -22.26 -4.41
N SER A 659 -5.81 -21.30 -4.87
CA SER A 659 -4.73 -20.67 -4.09
C SER A 659 -5.22 -19.86 -2.86
N LEU A 660 -6.51 -19.53 -2.79
CA LEU A 660 -7.13 -18.77 -1.71
C LEU A 660 -8.13 -19.61 -0.88
N ASN A 661 -8.24 -20.90 -1.19
CA ASN A 661 -9.17 -21.80 -0.49
C ASN A 661 -8.92 -21.87 1.02
N ASP A 662 -7.66 -21.76 1.45
CA ASP A 662 -7.31 -21.72 2.87
C ASP A 662 -7.96 -20.54 3.61
N PHE A 663 -7.96 -19.33 3.04
CA PHE A 663 -8.67 -18.17 3.61
C PHE A 663 -10.17 -18.40 3.71
N LEU A 664 -10.78 -18.90 2.64
CA LEU A 664 -12.23 -19.13 2.56
C LEU A 664 -12.68 -20.25 3.51
N LEU A 665 -11.92 -21.32 3.61
CA LEU A 665 -12.22 -22.44 4.53
C LEU A 665 -12.03 -22.05 5.98
N GLN A 666 -11.00 -21.26 6.31
CA GLN A 666 -10.82 -20.70 7.65
C GLN A 666 -11.98 -19.78 8.03
N ALA A 667 -12.40 -18.90 7.11
CA ALA A 667 -13.56 -18.05 7.33
C ALA A 667 -14.82 -18.86 7.64
N LYS A 668 -15.07 -19.91 6.85
CA LYS A 668 -16.19 -20.85 7.04
C LYS A 668 -16.11 -21.58 8.39
N ARG A 669 -14.92 -22.10 8.75
CA ARG A 669 -14.69 -22.73 10.05
C ARG A 669 -14.98 -21.75 11.20
N ASN A 670 -14.44 -20.55 11.17
CA ASN A 670 -14.61 -19.55 12.23
C ASN A 670 -16.08 -19.14 12.38
N HIS A 671 -16.78 -18.96 11.27
CA HIS A 671 -18.21 -18.65 11.25
C HIS A 671 -19.05 -19.73 11.98
N PHE A 672 -18.86 -20.99 11.61
CA PHE A 672 -19.57 -22.10 12.24
C PHE A 672 -19.13 -22.32 13.68
N PHE A 673 -17.85 -22.15 13.98
CA PHE A 673 -17.34 -22.27 15.34
C PHE A 673 -18.01 -21.25 16.29
N LYS A 674 -18.11 -19.98 15.88
CA LYS A 674 -18.78 -18.93 16.67
C LYS A 674 -20.30 -19.14 16.79
N LYS A 675 -20.93 -19.78 15.80
CA LYS A 675 -22.33 -20.23 15.88
C LYS A 675 -22.53 -21.44 16.78
N ASN A 676 -21.45 -21.98 17.28
CA ASN A 676 -21.43 -23.27 17.97
C ASN A 676 -21.94 -24.44 17.12
N PHE A 677 -21.75 -24.39 15.79
CA PHE A 677 -22.06 -25.45 14.84
C PHE A 677 -20.78 -26.23 14.57
N GLN A 678 -20.36 -27.04 15.58
CA GLN A 678 -19.06 -27.67 15.61
C GLN A 678 -18.93 -28.81 14.58
N GLN A 679 -20.02 -29.37 14.13
CA GLN A 679 -20.03 -30.36 13.05
C GLN A 679 -19.44 -29.77 11.76
N GLN A 680 -19.96 -28.64 11.31
CA GLN A 680 -19.48 -27.98 10.11
C GLN A 680 -18.08 -27.37 10.30
N ALA A 681 -17.82 -26.91 11.53
CA ALA A 681 -16.50 -26.36 11.87
C ALA A 681 -15.40 -27.45 11.89
N ILE A 682 -15.66 -28.66 12.43
CA ILE A 682 -14.68 -29.76 12.42
C ILE A 682 -14.45 -30.31 11.02
N GLU A 683 -15.49 -30.37 10.17
CA GLU A 683 -15.34 -30.79 8.79
C GLU A 683 -14.42 -29.81 8.01
N ALA A 684 -14.61 -28.50 8.18
CA ALA A 684 -13.72 -27.49 7.61
C ALA A 684 -12.29 -27.60 8.18
N SER A 685 -12.12 -27.87 9.47
CA SER A 685 -10.82 -28.06 10.11
C SER A 685 -10.08 -29.30 9.58
N ARG A 686 -10.80 -30.41 9.34
CA ARG A 686 -10.24 -31.62 8.76
C ARG A 686 -9.76 -31.38 7.33
N PHE A 687 -10.54 -30.66 6.55
CA PHE A 687 -10.17 -30.32 5.19
C PHE A 687 -8.95 -29.38 5.14
N LEU A 688 -8.90 -28.35 6.00
CA LEU A 688 -7.74 -27.47 6.15
C LEU A 688 -6.48 -28.25 6.54
N ALA A 689 -6.59 -29.17 7.50
CA ALA A 689 -5.48 -30.01 7.92
C ALA A 689 -4.98 -30.98 6.83
N TYR A 690 -5.83 -31.30 5.85
CA TYR A 690 -5.48 -32.15 4.71
C TYR A 690 -4.74 -31.37 3.62
N ILE A 691 -5.18 -30.14 3.29
CA ILE A 691 -4.62 -29.34 2.18
C ILE A 691 -3.37 -28.55 2.55
N SER A 692 -3.12 -28.30 3.83
CA SER A 692 -2.05 -27.41 4.28
C SER A 692 -1.25 -28.01 5.45
N ALA A 693 -0.01 -27.50 5.59
CA ALA A 693 0.93 -27.97 6.60
C ALA A 693 0.68 -27.34 7.99
N SER A 694 1.25 -27.99 9.00
CA SER A 694 1.48 -27.62 10.41
C SER A 694 0.36 -26.87 11.19
N ASP A 695 0.11 -25.59 10.97
CA ASP A 695 -0.75 -24.77 11.87
C ASP A 695 -2.21 -25.20 11.89
N TYR A 696 -2.74 -25.63 10.75
CA TYR A 696 -4.12 -26.13 10.68
C TYR A 696 -4.26 -27.52 11.31
N GLN A 697 -3.19 -28.31 11.33
CA GLN A 697 -3.17 -29.58 12.02
C GLN A 697 -3.20 -29.39 13.54
N TYR A 698 -2.47 -28.40 14.09
CA TYR A 698 -2.58 -28.02 15.52
C TYR A 698 -4.00 -27.60 15.90
N ASN A 699 -4.63 -26.78 15.06
CA ASN A 699 -6.01 -26.36 15.29
C ASN A 699 -7.00 -27.53 15.20
N LEU A 700 -6.77 -28.50 14.33
CA LEU A 700 -7.59 -29.73 14.31
C LEU A 700 -7.46 -30.51 15.62
N VAL A 701 -6.26 -30.68 16.17
CA VAL A 701 -6.02 -31.33 17.45
C VAL A 701 -6.78 -30.63 18.59
N LYS A 702 -6.64 -29.31 18.68
CA LYS A 702 -7.35 -28.49 19.68
C LYS A 702 -8.87 -28.60 19.56
N HIS A 703 -9.38 -28.67 18.32
CA HIS A 703 -10.81 -28.82 18.05
C HIS A 703 -11.32 -30.22 18.50
N LEU A 704 -10.56 -31.29 18.22
CA LEU A 704 -10.87 -32.64 18.68
C LEU A 704 -10.88 -32.74 20.20
N ILE A 705 -9.90 -32.14 20.88
CA ILE A 705 -9.86 -32.05 22.37
C ILE A 705 -11.11 -31.35 22.88
N ARG A 706 -11.49 -30.20 22.29
CA ARG A 706 -12.70 -29.48 22.67
C ARG A 706 -13.97 -30.34 22.62
N LEU A 707 -14.09 -31.14 21.56
CA LEU A 707 -15.24 -32.03 21.35
C LEU A 707 -15.15 -33.36 22.10
N GLY A 708 -14.12 -33.56 22.92
CA GLY A 708 -13.94 -34.75 23.75
C GLY A 708 -13.43 -35.99 22.96
N GLN A 709 -12.83 -35.75 21.79
CA GLN A 709 -12.29 -36.84 20.95
C GLN A 709 -10.77 -36.98 21.17
N SER A 710 -10.41 -37.33 22.42
CA SER A 710 -9.01 -37.45 22.87
C SER A 710 -8.21 -38.45 22.04
N TRP A 711 -8.78 -39.65 21.76
CA TRP A 711 -8.11 -40.64 20.95
C TRP A 711 -7.80 -40.17 19.51
N GLN A 712 -8.77 -39.51 18.84
CA GLN A 712 -8.55 -38.92 17.52
C GLN A 712 -7.53 -37.77 17.58
N ALA A 713 -7.52 -37.01 18.68
CA ALA A 713 -6.53 -35.96 18.92
C ALA A 713 -5.12 -36.55 19.06
N VAL A 714 -4.94 -37.64 19.81
CA VAL A 714 -3.65 -38.37 19.92
C VAL A 714 -3.16 -38.82 18.56
N GLN A 715 -4.00 -39.47 17.77
CA GLN A 715 -3.64 -39.91 16.43
C GLN A 715 -3.25 -38.71 15.53
N ALA A 716 -3.95 -37.61 15.61
CA ALA A 716 -3.63 -36.41 14.84
C ALA A 716 -2.27 -35.82 15.24
N VAL A 717 -1.95 -35.78 16.54
CA VAL A 717 -0.63 -35.30 17.03
C VAL A 717 0.50 -36.24 16.60
N GLU A 718 0.30 -37.58 16.71
CA GLU A 718 1.30 -38.54 16.24
C GLU A 718 1.63 -38.38 14.75
N LYS A 719 0.61 -38.07 13.94
CA LYS A 719 0.79 -37.79 12.51
C LYS A 719 1.62 -36.50 12.31
N ILE A 720 1.39 -35.46 13.10
CA ILE A 720 2.18 -34.23 13.06
C ILE A 720 3.63 -34.52 13.45
N TYR A 721 3.84 -35.28 14.52
CA TYR A 721 5.18 -35.60 15.03
C TYR A 721 6.05 -36.37 14.04
N LYS A 722 5.44 -37.23 13.20
CA LYS A 722 6.13 -37.98 12.16
C LYS A 722 6.51 -37.18 10.92
N ASN A 723 6.04 -35.95 10.78
CA ASN A 723 6.36 -35.09 9.66
C ASN A 723 7.64 -34.30 9.94
N GLU A 724 8.48 -34.06 8.92
CA GLU A 724 9.78 -33.35 9.02
C GLU A 724 9.68 -31.92 9.57
N PHE A 725 8.52 -31.27 9.49
CA PHE A 725 8.26 -29.92 10.05
C PHE A 725 8.15 -29.87 11.59
N ALA A 726 8.15 -31.01 12.26
CA ALA A 726 8.05 -31.10 13.73
C ALA A 726 9.23 -30.44 14.47
N SER A 727 10.36 -30.23 13.81
CA SER A 727 11.57 -29.66 14.43
C SER A 727 11.44 -28.19 14.87
N GLN A 728 10.60 -27.41 14.19
CA GLN A 728 10.47 -25.96 14.45
C GLN A 728 9.53 -25.60 15.62
N ASN A 729 8.53 -26.44 15.95
CA ASN A 729 7.54 -26.19 17.00
C ASN A 729 7.42 -27.32 18.02
N LYS A 730 8.52 -27.96 18.37
CA LYS A 730 8.56 -29.14 19.24
C LYS A 730 7.83 -28.95 20.59
N ASN A 731 7.94 -27.77 21.19
CA ASN A 731 7.30 -27.46 22.47
C ASN A 731 5.76 -27.46 22.37
N GLU A 732 5.20 -26.91 21.26
CA GLU A 732 3.74 -26.91 21.06
C GLU A 732 3.22 -28.33 20.79
N ILE A 733 3.96 -29.12 20.03
CA ILE A 733 3.61 -30.54 19.75
C ILE A 733 3.62 -31.33 21.06
N ASN A 734 4.68 -31.23 21.85
CA ASN A 734 4.76 -31.90 23.13
C ASN A 734 3.62 -31.52 24.06
N TYR A 735 3.27 -30.22 24.09
CA TYR A 735 2.14 -29.74 24.89
C TYR A 735 0.81 -30.34 24.43
N LEU A 736 0.49 -30.26 23.12
CA LEU A 736 -0.75 -30.79 22.58
C LEU A 736 -0.86 -32.30 22.74
N TRP A 737 0.26 -33.00 22.63
CA TRP A 737 0.31 -34.45 22.83
C TRP A 737 0.07 -34.81 24.31
N ALA A 738 0.73 -34.11 25.21
CA ALA A 738 0.50 -34.29 26.66
C ALA A 738 -0.95 -33.99 27.03
N VAL A 739 -1.57 -32.93 26.46
CA VAL A 739 -2.98 -32.60 26.67
C VAL A 739 -3.90 -33.70 26.13
N ALA A 740 -3.68 -34.19 24.90
CA ALA A 740 -4.51 -35.21 24.28
C ALA A 740 -4.46 -36.55 25.07
N LEU A 741 -3.27 -36.99 25.46
CA LEU A 741 -3.09 -38.18 26.30
C LEU A 741 -3.69 -38.03 27.70
N SER A 742 -3.59 -36.85 28.32
CA SER A 742 -4.20 -36.59 29.61
C SER A 742 -5.73 -36.66 29.54
N GLU A 743 -6.33 -36.12 28.47
CA GLU A 743 -7.79 -36.22 28.25
C GLU A 743 -8.22 -37.64 27.91
N ASP A 744 -7.34 -38.45 27.32
CA ASP A 744 -7.52 -39.91 27.12
C ASP A 744 -7.29 -40.70 28.42
N ARG A 745 -6.96 -40.00 29.52
CA ARG A 745 -6.67 -40.57 30.85
C ARG A 745 -5.49 -41.59 30.87
N ASN A 746 -4.58 -41.45 29.93
CA ASN A 746 -3.34 -42.21 29.83
C ASN A 746 -2.15 -41.46 30.43
N LEU A 747 -2.15 -41.33 31.77
CA LEU A 747 -1.11 -40.60 32.50
C LEU A 747 0.26 -41.24 32.44
N GLU A 748 0.37 -42.54 32.26
CA GLU A 748 1.64 -43.24 32.17
C GLU A 748 2.44 -42.82 30.94
N GLU A 749 1.78 -42.73 29.80
CA GLU A 749 2.44 -42.30 28.57
C GLU A 749 2.72 -40.79 28.50
N CYS A 750 1.93 -39.96 29.17
CA CYS A 750 2.07 -38.49 29.05
C CYS A 750 3.02 -37.87 30.09
N VAL A 751 3.45 -38.59 31.16
CA VAL A 751 4.26 -38.02 32.23
C VAL A 751 5.61 -37.46 31.72
N GLY A 752 6.26 -38.16 30.79
CA GLY A 752 7.50 -37.71 30.17
C GLY A 752 7.30 -36.44 29.33
N LEU A 753 6.17 -36.31 28.65
CA LEU A 753 5.83 -35.09 27.88
C LEU A 753 5.58 -33.90 28.83
N TRP A 754 4.91 -34.13 29.98
CA TRP A 754 4.73 -33.08 30.98
C TRP A 754 6.05 -32.61 31.61
N GLN A 755 7.04 -33.49 31.76
CA GLN A 755 8.39 -33.08 32.16
C GLN A 755 9.00 -32.14 31.13
N LEU A 756 8.89 -32.45 29.84
CA LEU A 756 9.39 -31.56 28.77
C LEU A 756 8.65 -30.23 28.74
N VAL A 757 7.34 -30.21 28.95
CA VAL A 757 6.55 -28.97 29.02
C VAL A 757 6.92 -28.12 30.23
N ALA A 758 7.25 -28.73 31.37
CA ALA A 758 7.69 -28.02 32.58
C ALA A 758 9.06 -27.33 32.42
N LEU A 759 9.89 -27.76 31.45
CA LEU A 759 11.16 -27.13 31.11
C LEU A 759 10.97 -25.91 30.18
N ASP A 760 9.79 -25.73 29.58
CA ASP A 760 9.51 -24.55 28.72
C ASP A 760 9.32 -23.29 29.55
N SER A 761 10.34 -22.45 29.56
CA SER A 761 10.37 -21.17 30.31
C SER A 761 9.44 -20.08 29.74
N LEU A 762 8.99 -20.23 28.49
CA LEU A 762 8.23 -19.19 27.78
C LEU A 762 6.75 -19.13 28.19
N LYS A 763 6.21 -20.20 28.77
CA LYS A 763 4.77 -20.30 29.14
C LYS A 763 4.56 -20.73 30.59
N PRO A 764 4.69 -19.80 31.56
CA PRO A 764 4.68 -20.14 33.01
C PRO A 764 3.38 -20.78 33.49
N GLN A 765 2.24 -20.54 32.86
CA GLN A 765 0.95 -21.19 33.20
C GLN A 765 0.98 -22.67 32.85
N ARG A 766 1.51 -23.05 31.68
CA ARG A 766 1.67 -24.45 31.26
C ARG A 766 2.60 -25.20 32.19
N LYS A 767 3.69 -24.55 32.63
CA LYS A 767 4.61 -25.12 33.62
C LYS A 767 3.91 -25.47 34.92
N LYS A 768 3.11 -24.57 35.49
CA LYS A 768 2.36 -24.85 36.74
C LYS A 768 1.42 -26.04 36.60
N VAL A 769 0.71 -26.15 35.47
CA VAL A 769 -0.18 -27.28 35.22
C VAL A 769 0.62 -28.57 35.05
N ALA A 770 1.74 -28.56 34.35
CA ALA A 770 2.63 -29.69 34.19
C ALA A 770 3.13 -30.21 35.52
N GLU A 771 3.55 -29.32 36.44
CA GLU A 771 4.00 -29.67 37.80
C GLU A 771 2.87 -30.32 38.63
N VAL A 772 1.63 -29.84 38.46
CA VAL A 772 0.48 -30.46 39.14
C VAL A 772 0.17 -31.83 38.59
N LEU A 773 0.15 -32.00 37.25
CA LEU A 773 -0.14 -33.28 36.62
C LEU A 773 0.94 -34.33 36.89
N PHE A 774 2.21 -33.89 36.97
CA PHE A 774 3.31 -34.74 37.42
C PHE A 774 3.06 -35.26 38.84
N LYS A 775 2.64 -34.37 39.78
CA LYS A 775 2.28 -34.79 41.15
C LYS A 775 1.06 -35.70 41.18
N VAL A 776 0.06 -35.51 40.34
CA VAL A 776 -1.13 -36.36 40.22
C VAL A 776 -0.76 -37.81 39.82
N HIS A 777 0.20 -37.95 38.90
CA HIS A 777 0.69 -39.27 38.45
C HIS A 777 1.32 -40.05 39.61
N TYR A 778 2.16 -39.41 40.42
CA TYR A 778 2.91 -40.03 41.51
C TYR A 778 2.16 -40.00 42.85
N ALA A 779 0.93 -39.45 42.92
CA ALA A 779 0.17 -39.34 44.17
C ALA A 779 -0.24 -40.70 44.73
N GLU A 780 0.13 -40.95 45.99
CA GLU A 780 -0.25 -42.20 46.71
C GLU A 780 -1.73 -42.13 47.09
N LYS A 781 -2.46 -43.22 46.80
CA LYS A 781 -3.90 -43.34 47.12
C LYS A 781 -4.23 -43.11 48.59
N ASN A 782 -3.36 -43.56 49.49
CA ASN A 782 -3.59 -43.57 50.93
C ASN A 782 -3.18 -42.23 51.61
N LYS A 783 -2.51 -41.33 50.87
CA LYS A 783 -2.02 -40.02 51.34
C LYS A 783 -2.71 -38.85 50.69
N TRP A 784 -3.86 -39.09 50.08
CA TRP A 784 -4.56 -38.05 49.32
C TRP A 784 -4.86 -36.77 50.10
N GLN A 785 -5.00 -36.86 51.46
CA GLN A 785 -5.25 -35.72 52.33
C GLN A 785 -4.08 -34.73 52.42
N GLU A 786 -2.85 -35.19 52.15
CA GLU A 786 -1.65 -34.39 52.19
C GLU A 786 -1.45 -33.49 50.96
N TYR A 787 -2.19 -33.77 49.88
CA TYR A 787 -2.03 -33.07 48.62
C TYR A 787 -2.88 -31.80 48.55
N SER A 788 -2.44 -30.82 47.70
CA SER A 788 -3.19 -29.60 47.41
C SER A 788 -4.52 -29.90 46.69
N ASP A 789 -5.47 -28.98 46.77
CA ASP A 789 -6.78 -29.12 46.12
C ASP A 789 -6.67 -29.39 44.62
N SER A 790 -5.68 -28.74 43.92
CA SER A 790 -5.43 -29.00 42.49
C SER A 790 -4.98 -30.41 42.20
N VAL A 791 -4.13 -31.00 43.05
CA VAL A 791 -3.70 -32.40 42.94
C VAL A 791 -4.86 -33.34 43.24
N ARG A 792 -5.64 -33.10 44.32
CA ARG A 792 -6.84 -33.87 44.68
C ARG A 792 -7.86 -33.89 43.54
N TYR A 793 -8.13 -32.70 42.93
CA TYR A 793 -9.02 -32.64 41.78
C TYR A 793 -8.45 -33.41 40.59
N GLY A 794 -7.14 -33.26 40.30
CA GLY A 794 -6.47 -34.02 39.25
C GLY A 794 -6.54 -35.53 39.45
N MET A 795 -6.45 -36.02 40.72
CA MET A 795 -6.65 -37.43 41.02
C MET A 795 -8.05 -37.92 40.62
N ILE A 796 -9.10 -37.14 40.90
CA ILE A 796 -10.49 -37.49 40.52
C ILE A 796 -10.62 -37.53 38.99
N TYR A 797 -10.08 -36.53 38.28
CA TYR A 797 -10.34 -36.31 36.87
C TYR A 797 -9.46 -37.22 35.96
N TYR A 798 -8.17 -37.36 36.26
CA TYR A 798 -7.24 -38.05 35.35
C TYR A 798 -6.93 -39.50 35.72
N ARG A 799 -7.20 -39.94 36.97
CA ARG A 799 -6.83 -41.29 37.40
C ARG A 799 -8.01 -42.26 37.29
N ASN A 800 -7.82 -43.32 36.53
CA ASN A 800 -8.83 -44.38 36.39
C ASN A 800 -8.69 -45.50 37.44
N ASP A 801 -7.57 -45.59 38.14
CA ASP A 801 -7.24 -46.57 39.15
C ASP A 801 -7.86 -46.31 40.52
N LEU A 802 -8.55 -45.19 40.73
CA LEU A 802 -9.27 -44.85 41.94
C LEU A 802 -10.73 -45.30 41.86
N ASP A 803 -11.19 -45.97 42.88
CA ASP A 803 -12.61 -46.35 42.99
C ASP A 803 -13.51 -45.09 43.18
N ILE A 804 -14.77 -45.23 42.86
CA ILE A 804 -15.68 -44.10 42.86
C ILE A 804 -15.95 -43.57 44.28
N THR A 805 -15.91 -44.48 45.29
CA THR A 805 -16.12 -44.10 46.70
C THR A 805 -15.02 -43.22 47.22
N LEU A 806 -13.77 -43.55 46.88
CA LEU A 806 -12.61 -42.71 47.21
C LEU A 806 -12.67 -41.36 46.47
N LYS A 807 -13.07 -41.34 45.19
CA LYS A 807 -13.27 -40.08 44.44
C LYS A 807 -14.31 -39.19 45.10
N MET A 808 -15.42 -39.78 45.65
CA MET A 808 -16.42 -39.01 46.40
C MET A 808 -15.82 -38.36 47.66
N GLN A 809 -15.05 -39.12 48.45
CA GLN A 809 -14.38 -38.64 49.67
C GLN A 809 -13.39 -37.49 49.32
N ILE A 810 -12.60 -37.65 48.28
CA ILE A 810 -11.63 -36.62 47.82
C ILE A 810 -12.39 -35.37 47.40
N ALA A 811 -13.51 -35.49 46.63
CA ALA A 811 -14.29 -34.35 46.18
C ALA A 811 -14.87 -33.52 47.34
N GLU A 812 -15.41 -34.22 48.38
CA GLU A 812 -15.93 -33.56 49.59
C GLU A 812 -14.83 -32.80 50.36
N SER A 813 -13.58 -33.22 50.31
CA SER A 813 -12.47 -32.62 51.06
C SER A 813 -11.88 -31.36 50.41
N ILE A 814 -12.16 -31.09 49.15
CA ILE A 814 -11.60 -29.93 48.44
C ILE A 814 -12.17 -28.64 49.05
N GLN A 815 -11.30 -27.67 49.35
CA GLN A 815 -11.66 -26.39 49.93
C GLN A 815 -11.89 -25.28 48.85
N ASN A 816 -11.13 -25.31 47.78
CA ASN A 816 -11.29 -24.35 46.70
C ASN A 816 -12.67 -24.56 46.01
N GLU A 817 -13.54 -23.56 46.10
CA GLU A 817 -14.95 -23.68 45.68
C GLU A 817 -15.08 -24.04 44.18
N THR A 818 -14.29 -23.44 43.32
CA THR A 818 -14.28 -23.74 41.87
C THR A 818 -13.87 -25.19 41.59
N LEU A 819 -12.79 -25.66 42.20
CA LEU A 819 -12.31 -27.05 42.04
C LEU A 819 -13.26 -28.05 42.70
N LYS A 820 -13.88 -27.67 43.80
CA LYS A 820 -14.93 -28.47 44.48
C LYS A 820 -16.13 -28.70 43.56
N ALA A 821 -16.64 -27.63 42.94
CA ALA A 821 -17.76 -27.74 42.01
C ALA A 821 -17.41 -28.64 40.81
N LYS A 822 -16.22 -28.50 40.21
CA LYS A 822 -15.74 -29.38 39.17
C LYS A 822 -15.56 -30.85 39.63
N ALA A 823 -15.04 -31.06 40.82
CA ALA A 823 -14.86 -32.41 41.38
C ALA A 823 -16.22 -33.12 41.62
N PHE A 824 -17.19 -32.39 42.13
CA PHE A 824 -18.57 -32.95 42.32
C PHE A 824 -19.21 -33.24 40.96
N ALA A 825 -19.07 -32.35 39.97
CA ALA A 825 -19.59 -32.58 38.63
C ALA A 825 -18.97 -33.84 37.99
N GLU A 826 -17.65 -33.95 38.01
CA GLU A 826 -16.96 -35.09 37.38
C GLU A 826 -17.30 -36.39 38.08
N THR A 827 -17.31 -36.44 39.45
CA THR A 827 -17.66 -37.61 40.21
C THR A 827 -19.12 -38.06 39.96
N ALA A 828 -20.05 -37.12 39.91
CA ALA A 828 -21.45 -37.41 39.59
C ALA A 828 -21.61 -37.92 38.13
N ASN A 829 -20.85 -37.36 37.18
CA ASN A 829 -20.85 -37.84 35.81
C ASN A 829 -20.28 -39.26 35.68
N LEU A 830 -19.30 -39.63 36.49
CA LEU A 830 -18.80 -41.01 36.59
C LEU A 830 -19.85 -41.94 37.18
N LEU A 831 -20.56 -41.56 38.23
CA LEU A 831 -21.69 -42.35 38.80
C LEU A 831 -22.79 -42.57 37.75
N LEU A 832 -23.12 -41.59 36.93
CA LEU A 832 -24.06 -41.72 35.82
C LEU A 832 -23.59 -42.73 34.77
N LYS A 833 -22.28 -42.75 34.46
CA LYS A 833 -21.71 -43.75 33.53
C LYS A 833 -21.78 -45.17 34.05
N GLU A 834 -21.75 -45.37 35.39
CA GLU A 834 -21.97 -46.62 36.05
C GLU A 834 -23.46 -46.98 36.23
N GLY A 835 -24.39 -46.14 35.76
CA GLY A 835 -25.83 -46.32 35.92
C GLY A 835 -26.38 -46.03 37.33
N LYS A 836 -25.57 -45.46 38.23
CA LYS A 836 -25.91 -45.10 39.63
C LYS A 836 -26.56 -43.74 39.75
N THR A 837 -27.69 -43.52 39.09
CA THR A 837 -28.33 -42.20 38.98
C THR A 837 -28.77 -41.63 40.31
N GLU A 838 -29.34 -42.46 41.22
CA GLU A 838 -29.80 -42.00 42.56
C GLU A 838 -28.62 -41.62 43.48
N GLU A 839 -27.47 -42.33 43.35
CA GLU A 839 -26.26 -41.97 44.09
C GLU A 839 -25.69 -40.65 43.63
N ALA A 840 -25.68 -40.42 42.29
CA ALA A 840 -25.24 -39.17 41.67
C ALA A 840 -26.08 -37.98 42.18
N ASP A 841 -27.42 -38.14 42.26
CA ASP A 841 -28.29 -37.07 42.76
C ASP A 841 -28.02 -36.74 44.22
N LYS A 842 -28.01 -37.77 45.09
CA LYS A 842 -27.69 -37.61 46.53
C LYS A 842 -26.31 -36.98 46.74
N PHE A 843 -25.33 -37.32 45.90
CA PHE A 843 -24.00 -36.75 45.99
C PHE A 843 -24.01 -35.26 45.61
N LEU A 844 -24.69 -34.88 44.54
CA LEU A 844 -24.82 -33.47 44.11
C LEU A 844 -25.60 -32.60 45.10
N GLN A 845 -26.50 -33.16 45.92
CA GLN A 845 -27.21 -32.41 46.97
C GLN A 845 -26.30 -32.00 48.13
N LYS A 846 -25.14 -32.64 48.30
CA LYS A 846 -24.13 -32.27 49.32
C LYS A 846 -23.36 -31.00 48.99
N ILE A 847 -23.43 -30.50 47.75
CA ILE A 847 -22.71 -29.28 47.36
C ILE A 847 -23.42 -28.05 47.90
N PRO A 848 -22.73 -27.07 48.51
CA PRO A 848 -23.34 -25.84 49.00
C PRO A 848 -23.96 -25.00 47.85
N ASN A 849 -25.10 -24.35 48.10
CA ASN A 849 -25.80 -23.60 47.07
C ASN A 849 -25.18 -22.25 46.74
N ASN A 850 -24.34 -21.69 47.61
CA ASN A 850 -23.80 -20.32 47.49
C ASN A 850 -22.26 -20.32 47.27
N LEU A 851 -21.78 -21.07 46.31
CA LEU A 851 -20.36 -21.09 45.97
C LEU A 851 -20.01 -19.95 45.02
N ALA A 852 -18.92 -19.22 45.30
CA ALA A 852 -18.34 -18.25 44.40
C ALA A 852 -17.43 -18.98 43.36
N ILE A 853 -18.06 -19.48 42.30
CA ILE A 853 -17.40 -20.34 41.30
C ILE A 853 -17.26 -19.65 39.94
N SER A 854 -16.26 -20.06 39.14
CA SER A 854 -16.08 -19.59 37.78
C SER A 854 -17.28 -19.98 36.89
N GLN A 855 -17.55 -19.22 35.86
CA GLN A 855 -18.63 -19.49 34.90
C GLN A 855 -18.47 -20.90 34.25
N ASN A 856 -17.23 -21.33 34.01
CA ASN A 856 -16.95 -22.66 33.45
C ASN A 856 -17.36 -23.77 34.46
N ALA A 857 -16.96 -23.69 35.72
CA ALA A 857 -17.32 -24.64 36.75
C ALA A 857 -18.86 -24.66 37.00
N GLN A 858 -19.51 -23.51 36.94
CA GLN A 858 -20.96 -23.42 37.05
C GLN A 858 -21.65 -24.14 35.88
N SER A 859 -21.17 -23.90 34.63
CA SER A 859 -21.74 -24.57 33.45
C SER A 859 -21.58 -26.09 33.52
N GLU A 860 -20.42 -26.56 33.97
CA GLU A 860 -20.13 -27.99 34.11
C GLU A 860 -21.03 -28.62 35.17
N LEU A 861 -21.16 -27.99 36.34
CA LEU A 861 -22.02 -28.48 37.40
C LEU A 861 -23.51 -28.53 37.02
N ILE A 862 -24.04 -27.46 36.40
CA ILE A 862 -25.42 -27.39 35.94
C ILE A 862 -25.70 -28.42 34.82
N TRP A 863 -24.75 -28.58 33.88
CA TRP A 863 -24.86 -29.62 32.87
C TRP A 863 -25.04 -31.01 33.47
N VAL A 864 -24.25 -31.38 34.47
CA VAL A 864 -24.38 -32.71 35.12
C VAL A 864 -25.68 -32.80 35.89
N LYS A 865 -26.14 -31.74 36.58
CA LYS A 865 -27.46 -31.72 37.24
C LYS A 865 -28.60 -31.91 36.22
N MET A 866 -28.51 -31.32 35.03
CA MET A 866 -29.48 -31.59 33.95
C MET A 866 -29.47 -33.05 33.50
N LYS A 867 -28.29 -33.69 33.38
CA LYS A 867 -28.18 -35.11 33.03
C LYS A 867 -28.83 -36.01 34.12
N VAL A 868 -28.56 -35.74 35.40
CA VAL A 868 -29.18 -36.48 36.52
C VAL A 868 -30.70 -36.35 36.49
N ALA A 869 -31.24 -35.13 36.36
CA ALA A 869 -32.67 -34.89 36.26
C ALA A 869 -33.29 -35.61 35.05
N PHE A 870 -32.64 -35.59 33.90
CA PHE A 870 -33.07 -36.29 32.69
C PHE A 870 -33.15 -37.85 32.93
N TYR A 871 -32.08 -38.44 33.44
CA TYR A 871 -32.05 -39.89 33.68
C TYR A 871 -32.99 -40.36 34.80
N ARG A 872 -33.36 -39.44 35.71
CA ARG A 872 -34.40 -39.69 36.72
C ARG A 872 -35.84 -39.43 36.23
N ASN A 873 -36.01 -38.97 35.00
CA ASN A 873 -37.28 -38.49 34.45
C ASN A 873 -37.91 -37.35 35.27
N ASP A 874 -37.09 -36.53 35.99
CA ASP A 874 -37.54 -35.38 36.71
C ASP A 874 -37.57 -34.14 35.78
N PHE A 875 -38.61 -34.07 34.97
CA PHE A 875 -38.77 -32.99 33.99
C PHE A 875 -39.07 -31.62 34.62
N SER A 876 -39.53 -31.59 35.89
CA SER A 876 -39.76 -30.34 36.59
C SER A 876 -38.44 -29.65 36.95
N THR A 877 -37.53 -30.39 37.57
CA THR A 877 -36.18 -29.91 37.87
C THR A 877 -35.41 -29.62 36.57
N LEU A 878 -35.51 -30.47 35.55
CA LEU A 878 -34.87 -30.27 34.27
C LEU A 878 -35.32 -28.95 33.62
N LYS A 879 -36.63 -28.65 33.62
CA LYS A 879 -37.18 -27.40 33.08
C LYS A 879 -36.62 -26.18 33.82
N ASN A 880 -36.62 -26.21 35.16
CA ASN A 880 -36.08 -25.14 35.97
C ASN A 880 -34.58 -24.86 35.62
N LEU A 881 -33.77 -25.90 35.51
CA LEU A 881 -32.35 -25.76 35.18
C LEU A 881 -32.14 -25.22 33.78
N VAL A 882 -32.89 -25.66 32.77
CA VAL A 882 -32.79 -25.22 31.36
C VAL A 882 -33.22 -23.76 31.19
N GLU A 883 -34.21 -23.28 31.92
CA GLU A 883 -34.77 -21.94 31.82
C GLU A 883 -33.95 -20.90 32.59
N ASN A 884 -33.44 -21.24 33.79
CA ASN A 884 -32.82 -20.29 34.72
C ASN A 884 -31.28 -20.15 34.54
N TYR A 885 -30.63 -21.08 33.86
CA TYR A 885 -29.18 -21.03 33.67
C TYR A 885 -28.82 -20.98 32.21
N LYS A 886 -27.77 -20.18 31.88
CA LYS A 886 -27.16 -20.15 30.55
C LYS A 886 -25.79 -20.84 30.61
N LEU A 887 -25.63 -21.95 29.88
CA LEU A 887 -24.38 -22.68 29.81
C LEU A 887 -23.41 -21.99 28.84
N ASN A 888 -22.10 -22.19 29.04
CA ASN A 888 -21.08 -21.77 28.10
C ASN A 888 -21.16 -22.55 26.77
N ALA A 889 -20.44 -22.09 25.75
CA ALA A 889 -20.51 -22.68 24.40
C ALA A 889 -20.20 -24.19 24.36
N MET A 890 -19.41 -24.70 25.30
CA MET A 890 -19.03 -26.11 25.35
C MET A 890 -20.20 -27.00 25.78
N TYR A 891 -21.03 -26.54 26.72
CA TYR A 891 -22.19 -27.31 27.30
C TYR A 891 -23.54 -26.83 26.74
N GLU A 892 -23.60 -25.77 25.94
CA GLU A 892 -24.82 -25.30 25.28
C GLU A 892 -25.50 -26.38 24.42
N PRO A 893 -24.81 -27.31 23.69
CA PRO A 893 -25.46 -28.37 22.96
C PRO A 893 -26.35 -29.26 23.82
N TYR A 894 -25.93 -29.56 25.04
CA TYR A 894 -26.75 -30.34 26.00
C TYR A 894 -27.99 -29.57 26.46
N GLN A 895 -27.85 -28.27 26.69
CA GLN A 895 -29.00 -27.42 27.04
C GLN A 895 -30.05 -27.39 25.91
N LYS A 896 -29.58 -27.33 24.64
CA LYS A 896 -30.44 -27.41 23.46
C LYS A 896 -31.13 -28.77 23.35
N PHE A 897 -30.40 -29.85 23.58
CA PHE A 897 -30.99 -31.20 23.63
C PHE A 897 -32.10 -31.29 24.67
N PHE A 898 -31.86 -30.87 25.90
CA PHE A 898 -32.84 -30.92 26.96
C PHE A 898 -34.06 -30.02 26.71
N ARG A 899 -33.87 -28.88 26.05
CA ARG A 899 -35.00 -28.07 25.55
C ARG A 899 -35.84 -28.86 24.55
N GLY A 900 -35.22 -29.58 23.63
CA GLY A 900 -35.92 -30.47 22.71
C GLY A 900 -36.76 -31.51 23.45
N VAL A 901 -36.19 -32.21 24.44
CA VAL A 901 -36.87 -33.20 25.27
C VAL A 901 -38.11 -32.61 25.98
N LEU A 902 -38.00 -31.39 26.51
CA LEU A 902 -39.09 -30.75 27.24
C LEU A 902 -40.28 -30.35 26.36
N VAL A 903 -40.03 -30.06 25.06
CA VAL A 903 -41.06 -29.60 24.12
C VAL A 903 -41.55 -30.66 23.15
N GLU A 904 -40.88 -31.82 23.07
CA GLU A 904 -41.12 -32.89 22.07
C GLU A 904 -42.56 -33.27 21.93
N LYS A 905 -43.25 -33.51 23.06
CA LYS A 905 -44.67 -33.94 23.08
C LYS A 905 -45.64 -32.88 22.56
N ASN A 906 -45.34 -31.60 22.75
CA ASN A 906 -46.27 -30.49 22.42
C ASN A 906 -45.90 -29.79 21.09
N GLN A 907 -44.63 -29.77 20.72
CA GLN A 907 -44.09 -29.05 19.55
C GLN A 907 -42.98 -29.88 18.90
N PRO A 908 -43.32 -30.96 18.19
CA PRO A 908 -42.35 -31.91 17.64
C PRO A 908 -41.43 -31.26 16.60
N ASP A 909 -41.91 -30.33 15.79
CA ASP A 909 -41.04 -29.59 14.82
C ASP A 909 -40.04 -28.68 15.50
N SER A 910 -40.41 -28.06 16.64
CA SER A 910 -39.50 -27.26 17.44
C SER A 910 -38.46 -28.16 18.13
N ALA A 911 -38.87 -29.30 18.64
CA ALA A 911 -37.97 -30.29 19.25
C ALA A 911 -36.95 -30.80 18.23
N TYR A 912 -37.38 -31.08 17.00
CA TYR A 912 -36.50 -31.50 15.91
C TYR A 912 -35.38 -30.47 15.64
N LYS A 913 -35.69 -29.18 15.58
CA LYS A 913 -34.70 -28.12 15.43
C LYS A 913 -33.74 -28.08 16.63
N TRP A 914 -34.23 -28.22 17.85
CA TRP A 914 -33.37 -28.24 19.04
C TRP A 914 -32.43 -29.42 19.05
N TYR A 915 -32.88 -30.62 18.68
CA TYR A 915 -32.04 -31.79 18.56
C TYR A 915 -31.00 -31.62 17.43
N GLN A 916 -31.41 -31.10 16.31
CA GLN A 916 -30.50 -30.80 15.18
C GLN A 916 -29.40 -29.82 15.61
N GLU A 917 -29.74 -28.73 16.28
CA GLU A 917 -28.75 -27.76 16.77
C GLU A 917 -27.86 -28.36 17.87
N ALA A 918 -28.35 -29.26 18.70
CA ALA A 918 -27.57 -30.00 19.68
C ALA A 918 -26.52 -30.88 19.00
N ILE A 919 -26.92 -31.66 17.99
CA ILE A 919 -26.02 -32.53 17.22
C ILE A 919 -25.00 -31.66 16.44
N TRP A 920 -25.41 -30.54 15.80
CA TRP A 920 -24.49 -29.64 15.18
C TRP A 920 -23.47 -29.02 16.14
N GLY A 921 -23.87 -28.82 17.40
CA GLY A 921 -23.00 -28.31 18.47
C GLY A 921 -22.01 -29.33 19.02
N ASN A 922 -22.35 -30.61 19.05
CA ASN A 922 -21.44 -31.72 19.35
C ASN A 922 -21.87 -33.01 18.63
N PRO A 923 -21.38 -33.24 17.41
CA PRO A 923 -21.79 -34.39 16.61
C PRO A 923 -21.27 -35.73 17.15
N PHE A 924 -20.33 -35.75 18.09
CA PHE A 924 -19.77 -36.96 18.69
C PHE A 924 -20.56 -37.44 19.92
N GLU A 925 -21.48 -36.63 20.43
CA GLU A 925 -22.25 -37.00 21.62
C GLU A 925 -23.40 -37.97 21.25
N ILE A 926 -23.20 -39.22 21.53
CA ILE A 926 -24.14 -40.29 21.16
C ILE A 926 -25.53 -40.14 21.79
N MET A 927 -25.63 -39.50 22.94
CA MET A 927 -26.84 -39.28 23.68
C MET A 927 -27.94 -38.54 22.88
N PHE A 928 -27.55 -37.73 21.89
CA PHE A 928 -28.47 -36.90 21.11
C PHE A 928 -29.20 -37.68 20.00
N TYR A 929 -28.58 -38.73 19.47
CA TYR A 929 -29.06 -39.42 18.27
C TYR A 929 -30.29 -40.30 18.48
N PRO A 930 -30.48 -41.05 19.59
CA PRO A 930 -31.67 -41.87 19.78
C PRO A 930 -32.98 -41.06 19.70
N SER A 931 -33.07 -39.95 20.44
CA SER A 931 -34.24 -39.06 20.42
C SER A 931 -34.45 -38.44 19.05
N MET A 932 -33.37 -37.96 18.39
CA MET A 932 -33.43 -37.39 17.05
C MET A 932 -33.94 -38.36 15.99
N ILE A 933 -33.45 -39.61 15.98
CA ILE A 933 -33.86 -40.64 15.04
C ILE A 933 -35.29 -41.09 15.30
N ALA A 934 -35.69 -41.24 16.56
CA ALA A 934 -37.05 -41.56 16.93
C ALA A 934 -38.05 -40.49 16.43
N LEU A 935 -37.77 -39.21 16.73
CA LEU A 935 -38.61 -38.10 16.31
C LEU A 935 -38.65 -37.95 14.80
N ALA A 936 -37.51 -38.14 14.09
CA ALA A 936 -37.45 -38.08 12.65
C ALA A 936 -38.30 -39.18 11.98
N ASN A 937 -38.34 -40.40 12.55
CA ASN A 937 -39.23 -41.48 12.08
C ASN A 937 -40.72 -41.15 12.27
N GLU A 938 -41.08 -40.46 13.38
CA GLU A 938 -42.45 -40.04 13.63
C GLU A 938 -42.92 -38.95 12.66
N LEU A 939 -42.05 -37.95 12.37
CA LEU A 939 -42.37 -36.82 11.52
C LEU A 939 -42.43 -37.18 10.03
N ASP A 940 -41.51 -37.98 9.53
CA ASP A 940 -41.38 -38.23 8.08
C ASP A 940 -42.21 -39.44 7.62
N LYS A 941 -42.52 -40.39 8.51
CA LYS A 941 -43.14 -41.69 8.17
C LYS A 941 -42.39 -42.45 7.02
N ASN A 942 -41.20 -42.00 6.67
CA ASN A 942 -40.34 -42.59 5.65
C ASN A 942 -39.05 -43.15 6.28
N PRO A 943 -38.90 -44.46 6.39
CA PRO A 943 -37.68 -45.03 7.00
C PRO A 943 -36.38 -44.73 6.26
N GLN A 944 -36.48 -44.39 4.97
CA GLN A 944 -35.32 -44.00 4.13
C GLN A 944 -35.03 -42.50 4.13
N GLY A 945 -35.82 -41.71 4.89
CA GLY A 945 -35.71 -40.27 4.97
C GLY A 945 -34.71 -39.80 6.01
N ARG A 946 -35.04 -38.66 6.66
CA ARG A 946 -34.18 -37.97 7.65
C ARG A 946 -33.67 -38.87 8.77
N ALA A 947 -34.46 -39.86 9.22
CA ALA A 947 -34.03 -40.78 10.26
C ALA A 947 -32.85 -41.66 9.84
N TYR A 948 -32.81 -42.08 8.57
CA TYR A 948 -31.69 -42.81 8.00
C TYR A 948 -30.45 -41.96 7.94
N ASP A 949 -30.58 -40.70 7.44
CA ASP A 949 -29.46 -39.75 7.37
C ASP A 949 -28.82 -39.52 8.74
N TRP A 950 -29.64 -39.36 9.80
CA TRP A 950 -29.14 -39.18 11.16
C TRP A 950 -28.47 -40.45 11.71
N ALA A 951 -28.96 -41.65 11.36
CA ALA A 951 -28.35 -42.90 11.75
C ALA A 951 -26.96 -43.07 11.05
N VAL A 952 -26.87 -42.77 9.77
CA VAL A 952 -25.57 -42.69 9.03
C VAL A 952 -24.63 -41.67 9.67
N GLN A 953 -25.14 -40.50 10.04
CA GLN A 953 -24.32 -39.47 10.70
C GLN A 953 -23.81 -39.93 12.05
N ALA A 954 -24.61 -40.64 12.82
CA ALA A 954 -24.18 -41.23 14.11
C ALA A 954 -22.99 -42.18 13.91
N THR A 955 -23.01 -43.07 12.90
CA THR A 955 -21.87 -43.98 12.62
C THR A 955 -20.62 -43.21 12.11
N ARG A 956 -20.82 -42.12 11.41
CA ARG A 956 -19.69 -41.28 10.88
C ARG A 956 -18.94 -40.53 11.99
N PHE A 957 -19.62 -40.00 12.99
CA PHE A 957 -19.00 -39.23 14.07
C PHE A 957 -18.71 -40.08 15.32
N ALA A 958 -19.58 -40.99 15.72
CA ALA A 958 -19.40 -41.85 16.85
C ALA A 958 -19.08 -43.30 16.43
N GLU A 959 -18.14 -43.45 15.49
CA GLU A 959 -17.78 -44.73 14.86
C GLU A 959 -17.40 -45.84 15.88
N LEU A 960 -16.70 -45.45 16.95
CA LEU A 960 -16.27 -46.38 17.99
C LEU A 960 -17.34 -46.67 19.05
N HIS A 961 -18.51 -46.06 18.97
CA HIS A 961 -19.57 -46.27 19.98
C HIS A 961 -20.58 -47.27 19.52
N PRO A 962 -20.78 -48.40 20.26
CA PRO A 962 -21.68 -49.46 19.84
C PRO A 962 -23.12 -49.03 19.57
N ILE A 963 -23.63 -48.03 20.33
CA ILE A 963 -25.01 -47.51 20.17
C ILE A 963 -25.21 -46.91 18.75
N ALA A 964 -24.20 -46.24 18.17
CA ALA A 964 -24.30 -45.70 16.83
C ALA A 964 -24.62 -46.76 15.79
N TRP A 965 -23.88 -47.86 15.85
CA TRP A 965 -24.06 -48.99 14.93
C TRP A 965 -25.37 -49.76 15.18
N LYS A 966 -25.83 -49.84 16.46
CA LYS A 966 -27.15 -50.42 16.78
C LYS A 966 -28.27 -49.54 16.17
N LEU A 967 -28.23 -48.25 16.34
CA LEU A 967 -29.22 -47.33 15.75
C LEU A 967 -29.21 -47.41 14.22
N TYR A 968 -28.04 -47.48 13.62
CA TYR A 968 -27.90 -47.62 12.17
C TYR A 968 -28.45 -48.96 11.69
N PHE A 969 -28.12 -50.05 12.38
CA PHE A 969 -28.67 -51.39 12.10
C PHE A 969 -30.20 -51.41 12.14
N GLU A 970 -30.80 -50.90 13.21
CA GLU A 970 -32.24 -50.80 13.37
C GLU A 970 -32.91 -50.00 12.29
N GLN A 971 -32.26 -48.84 11.88
CA GLN A 971 -32.79 -48.01 10.82
C GLN A 971 -32.64 -48.64 9.44
N CYS A 972 -31.53 -49.36 9.18
CA CYS A 972 -31.37 -50.15 7.95
C CYS A 972 -32.43 -51.22 7.80
N LEU A 973 -32.82 -51.89 8.90
CA LEU A 973 -33.90 -52.89 8.89
C LEU A 973 -35.27 -52.25 8.60
N LYS A 974 -35.55 -51.08 9.15
CA LYS A 974 -36.77 -50.31 8.85
C LYS A 974 -36.80 -49.85 7.42
N ALA A 975 -35.67 -49.47 6.85
CA ALA A 975 -35.51 -48.97 5.48
C ALA A 975 -35.35 -50.12 4.42
N GLU A 976 -35.38 -51.39 4.90
CA GLU A 976 -35.17 -52.60 4.05
C GLU A 976 -33.79 -52.69 3.39
N PHE A 977 -32.79 -52.02 3.96
CA PHE A 977 -31.39 -52.04 3.47
C PHE A 977 -30.59 -53.17 4.10
N LEU A 978 -30.91 -54.42 3.76
CA LEU A 978 -30.37 -55.63 4.40
C LEU A 978 -28.84 -55.79 4.30
N GLU A 979 -28.23 -55.33 3.22
CA GLU A 979 -26.76 -55.42 3.07
C GLU A 979 -26.05 -54.46 4.01
N TYR A 980 -26.55 -53.22 4.14
CA TYR A 980 -26.02 -52.29 5.12
C TYR A 980 -26.27 -52.70 6.56
N ALA A 981 -27.38 -53.38 6.82
CA ALA A 981 -27.64 -54.03 8.15
C ALA A 981 -26.60 -55.11 8.45
N LYS A 982 -26.16 -55.93 7.48
CA LYS A 982 -25.06 -56.89 7.66
C LYS A 982 -23.74 -56.23 8.01
N GLU A 983 -23.40 -55.15 7.32
CA GLU A 983 -22.22 -54.34 7.63
C GLU A 983 -22.27 -53.80 9.06
N ALA A 984 -23.38 -53.20 9.45
CA ALA A 984 -23.62 -52.74 10.82
C ALA A 984 -23.48 -53.86 11.85
N LEU A 985 -24.00 -55.06 11.56
CA LEU A 985 -23.89 -56.26 12.43
C LEU A 985 -22.41 -56.67 12.62
N SER A 986 -21.57 -56.60 11.58
CA SER A 986 -20.14 -56.88 11.70
C SER A 986 -19.43 -55.88 12.64
N LYS A 987 -19.79 -54.57 12.57
CA LYS A 987 -19.29 -53.56 13.51
C LYS A 987 -19.80 -53.78 14.94
N ILE A 988 -21.06 -54.19 15.11
CA ILE A 988 -21.62 -54.55 16.46
C ILE A 988 -20.84 -55.74 17.03
N GLN A 989 -20.49 -56.73 16.20
CA GLN A 989 -19.71 -57.88 16.66
C GLN A 989 -18.33 -57.48 17.18
N SER A 990 -17.66 -56.51 16.54
CA SER A 990 -16.36 -56.02 16.99
C SER A 990 -16.39 -55.12 18.22
N LEU A 991 -17.43 -54.26 18.33
CA LEU A 991 -17.52 -53.20 19.37
C LEU A 991 -18.32 -53.63 20.61
N ALA A 992 -19.28 -54.55 20.47
CA ALA A 992 -20.13 -55.05 21.53
C ALA A 992 -20.45 -56.56 21.32
N PRO A 993 -19.47 -57.44 21.47
CA PRO A 993 -19.64 -58.87 21.21
C PRO A 993 -20.78 -59.50 22.00
N GLN A 994 -21.07 -58.99 23.20
CA GLN A 994 -22.15 -59.50 24.06
C GLN A 994 -23.55 -59.26 23.48
N ASP A 995 -23.73 -58.24 22.63
CA ASP A 995 -25.01 -57.88 22.01
C ASP A 995 -25.21 -58.54 20.64
N PHE A 996 -24.14 -59.03 20.03
CA PHE A 996 -24.13 -59.59 18.68
C PHE A 996 -25.16 -60.70 18.47
N PRO A 997 -25.31 -61.73 19.35
CA PRO A 997 -26.31 -62.77 19.14
C PRO A 997 -27.75 -62.26 19.00
N ARG A 998 -28.09 -61.24 19.79
CA ARG A 998 -29.43 -60.63 19.74
C ARG A 998 -29.67 -59.97 18.35
N TYR A 999 -28.74 -59.18 17.88
CA TYR A 999 -28.89 -58.46 16.59
C TYR A 999 -28.79 -59.43 15.40
N GLN A 1000 -28.06 -60.52 15.51
CA GLN A 1000 -28.00 -61.58 14.53
C GLN A 1000 -29.38 -62.32 14.41
N THR A 1001 -30.05 -62.60 15.50
CA THR A 1001 -31.41 -63.18 15.50
C THR A 1001 -32.40 -62.24 14.83
N ILE A 1002 -32.39 -60.97 15.15
CA ILE A 1002 -33.29 -59.93 14.55
C ILE A 1002 -33.09 -59.88 13.02
N LEU A 1003 -31.85 -59.96 12.53
CA LEU A 1003 -31.58 -59.95 11.08
C LEU A 1003 -32.10 -61.25 10.41
N ALA A 1004 -31.96 -62.37 11.09
CA ALA A 1004 -32.43 -63.65 10.54
C ALA A 1004 -33.96 -63.72 10.47
N GLU A 1005 -34.68 -63.18 11.45
CA GLU A 1005 -36.13 -63.09 11.45
C GLU A 1005 -36.69 -62.19 10.35
N LYS A 1006 -35.99 -61.08 10.06
CA LYS A 1006 -36.37 -60.13 8.99
C LYS A 1006 -36.11 -60.67 7.58
N LYS A 1007 -35.25 -61.68 7.44
CA LYS A 1007 -34.98 -62.38 6.19
C LYS A 1007 -35.98 -63.46 5.84
N ARG A 1008 -36.73 -63.94 6.82
CA ARG A 1008 -37.90 -64.86 6.68
C ARG A 1008 -39.15 -64.06 6.36
#